data_bcddf338991a28cb8842d906cf6a6f6f
#
_entry.id   bcddf338991a28cb8842d906cf6a6f6f
#
_cell.length_a   1.000
_cell.length_b   1.000
_cell.length_c   1.000
_cell.angle_alpha   90.00
_cell.angle_beta   90.00
_cell.angle_gamma   90.00
#
_symmetry.space_group_name_H-M   'P 1'
#
loop_
_entity.id
_entity.type
_entity.pdbx_description
1 polymer ?
#
loop_
_entity_poly.entity_id
_entity_poly.type
_entity_poly.pdbx_seq_one_letter_code
_entity_poly.pdbx_strand_id
1 'polypeptide(L)'
;MTEITHKRSCNICEAMCGLIITHDGNEVLSIKPDPDDPLSQGFICPKAVALQDFRNDPDRITTPRLKENGSWRDIGWEEAIEIAATRLRAVQDAHGRDAVGLFLGNPNVHKFGNMMAIPMLVKALGTQNRYSSATADQIPHHVASIHMLGHPMLIPIPDIDRTDMMLIIGANPLVSNGSIMTAPGYGRRLDALKARGGRAVVIDPRRTETAAHVGEHLFIRPETDAFLLLAMIREILTTTGARLGHLEGLTFGLDALSDAVAPFTANLAAERTGIPAQTIRDLARDFAAAEKAVCYARMGASVQSFGSLCQWATNVLNIITGNFDAVGGAMFTTPALDYVGLTSRKGRRRTDPVSYSRVSHQPKYNGEFPVSVMAEEIETPGEGQIRAMLTIAGNPVLTAPNGRRIGKALEGLDFMVSIDIHHNATTEHADLILPGTVALEEPIYDMVFHAFAVRNTAGYARPVFDPPDGTPPEHLLIRRLVAALTGADLGPEPEAQLTALLASGPHAEKVSVEGLLETPGAVDLGPLEPSLPPRLETADGKLHLAPDVFLDDLPRLLGFAAAADPARPFLMIGRRQVRSHNSWTQNSLRLVKGRNRCTVQIHPEDAARLGIVDGGDVEVSGRVGATTLPAEITNAIAPGVVSIPQGWGQSGGGMQIAARAGTASINDVTDDTRIDAISGNAAFNGVPVALRAVG
;
A
#
# COMPACT_ATOMS: atom_id res chain seq x y z
N MET A 1 39.14 16.13 -0.10
CA MET A 1 37.72 16.49 -0.25
C MET A 1 37.11 16.50 1.13
N THR A 2 36.34 17.49 1.48
CA THR A 2 35.75 17.64 2.82
C THR A 2 34.51 16.73 2.85
N GLU A 3 34.46 15.76 3.79
CA GLU A 3 33.27 14.94 4.01
C GLU A 3 32.17 15.78 4.66
N ILE A 4 30.98 15.71 4.08
CA ILE A 4 29.77 16.39 4.57
C ILE A 4 28.82 15.31 5.08
N THR A 5 28.27 15.52 6.26
CA THR A 5 27.29 14.60 6.85
C THR A 5 25.90 15.23 6.83
N HIS A 6 24.91 14.45 6.37
CA HIS A 6 23.51 14.85 6.25
C HIS A 6 22.61 13.82 6.92
N LYS A 7 21.83 14.23 7.92
CA LYS A 7 20.80 13.39 8.56
C LYS A 7 19.45 13.62 7.91
N ARG A 8 18.73 12.56 7.59
CA ARG A 8 17.37 12.63 7.04
C ARG A 8 16.60 11.30 7.20
N SER A 9 15.31 11.34 7.02
CA SER A 9 14.49 10.12 6.87
C SER A 9 14.64 9.52 5.48
N CYS A 10 14.54 8.18 5.40
CA CYS A 10 14.47 7.43 4.15
C CYS A 10 13.08 7.58 3.53
N ASN A 11 13.00 7.92 2.26
CA ASN A 11 11.75 8.12 1.52
C ASN A 11 11.49 7.05 0.43
N ILE A 12 12.02 5.82 0.62
CA ILE A 12 11.71 4.71 -0.29
C ILE A 12 10.38 4.03 0.07
N CYS A 13 10.06 3.95 1.36
CA CYS A 13 8.85 3.28 1.83
C CYS A 13 8.36 3.88 3.16
N GLU A 14 7.19 3.46 3.60
CA GLU A 14 6.53 3.91 4.83
C GLU A 14 7.33 3.76 6.13
N ALA A 15 8.46 3.04 6.11
CA ALA A 15 9.26 2.82 7.31
C ALA A 15 9.99 4.07 7.83
N MET A 16 10.21 5.09 7.00
CA MET A 16 10.81 6.39 7.37
C MET A 16 12.10 6.28 8.21
N CYS A 17 12.94 5.24 7.95
CA CYS A 17 14.16 5.00 8.74
C CYS A 17 15.09 6.22 8.73
N GLY A 18 15.64 6.59 9.90
CA GLY A 18 16.65 7.64 10.02
C GLY A 18 17.98 7.23 9.37
N LEU A 19 18.51 8.12 8.54
CA LEU A 19 19.74 7.93 7.77
C LEU A 19 20.79 8.97 8.14
N ILE A 20 22.05 8.53 8.19
CA ILE A 20 23.24 9.36 8.13
C ILE A 20 23.87 9.14 6.77
N ILE A 21 23.85 10.17 5.92
CA ILE A 21 24.45 10.16 4.58
C ILE A 21 25.73 10.96 4.63
N THR A 22 26.86 10.35 4.27
CA THR A 22 28.14 11.03 4.08
C THR A 22 28.39 11.19 2.59
N HIS A 23 28.74 12.39 2.15
CA HIS A 23 29.01 12.72 0.75
C HIS A 23 30.14 13.76 0.64
N ASP A 24 30.70 13.93 -0.55
CA ASP A 24 31.78 14.89 -0.83
C ASP A 24 31.30 16.15 -1.58
N GLY A 25 29.99 16.32 -1.66
CA GLY A 25 29.31 17.36 -2.44
C GLY A 25 28.78 16.83 -3.79
N ASN A 26 29.34 15.77 -4.32
CA ASN A 26 29.01 15.22 -5.64
C ASN A 26 28.48 13.77 -5.54
N GLU A 27 29.15 12.94 -4.74
CA GLU A 27 28.85 11.52 -4.62
C GLU A 27 28.57 11.10 -3.19
N VAL A 28 27.71 10.09 -3.05
CA VAL A 28 27.43 9.45 -1.76
C VAL A 28 28.61 8.53 -1.41
N LEU A 29 29.31 8.83 -0.32
CA LEU A 29 30.38 8.01 0.21
C LEU A 29 29.85 6.87 1.10
N SER A 30 28.82 7.15 1.91
CA SER A 30 28.16 6.12 2.72
C SER A 30 26.73 6.50 3.10
N ILE A 31 25.88 5.47 3.28
CA ILE A 31 24.55 5.58 3.89
C ILE A 31 24.52 4.63 5.07
N LYS A 32 24.36 5.16 6.26
CA LYS A 32 24.32 4.41 7.53
C LYS A 32 23.01 4.68 8.28
N PRO A 33 22.59 3.78 9.18
CA PRO A 33 21.48 4.06 10.07
C PRO A 33 21.83 5.20 11.02
N ASP A 34 20.84 6.01 11.37
CA ASP A 34 20.95 6.97 12.47
C ASP A 34 20.60 6.26 13.80
N PRO A 35 21.56 6.05 14.72
CA PRO A 35 21.29 5.39 16.00
C PRO A 35 20.39 6.22 16.93
N ASP A 36 20.33 7.54 16.72
CA ASP A 36 19.56 8.50 17.52
C ASP A 36 18.13 8.67 17.02
N ASP A 37 17.78 8.09 15.85
CA ASP A 37 16.42 8.18 15.32
C ASP A 37 15.41 7.44 16.22
N PRO A 38 14.40 8.14 16.78
CA PRO A 38 13.51 7.57 17.78
C PRO A 38 12.60 6.47 17.25
N LEU A 39 12.32 6.44 15.95
CA LEU A 39 11.45 5.45 15.32
C LEU A 39 12.23 4.21 14.86
N SER A 40 13.29 4.38 14.10
CA SER A 40 14.07 3.27 13.53
C SER A 40 15.19 2.78 14.45
N GLN A 41 15.63 3.56 15.43
CA GLN A 41 16.59 3.20 16.47
C GLN A 41 17.84 2.52 15.91
N GLY A 42 18.44 3.13 14.88
CA GLY A 42 19.63 2.58 14.22
C GLY A 42 19.35 1.38 13.29
N PHE A 43 18.14 1.22 12.77
CA PHE A 43 17.81 0.22 11.75
C PHE A 43 17.71 0.84 10.37
N ILE A 44 18.29 0.19 9.37
CA ILE A 44 18.00 0.39 7.95
C ILE A 44 17.90 -0.95 7.22
N CYS A 45 17.16 -0.97 6.12
CA CYS A 45 17.10 -2.13 5.23
C CYS A 45 18.00 -1.93 4.00
N PRO A 46 18.26 -2.98 3.18
CA PRO A 46 19.08 -2.86 1.98
C PRO A 46 18.60 -1.80 0.96
N LYS A 47 17.31 -1.46 0.94
CA LYS A 47 16.76 -0.45 0.01
C LYS A 47 17.27 0.95 0.31
N ALA A 48 17.48 1.30 1.57
CA ALA A 48 17.98 2.62 1.95
C ALA A 48 19.36 2.92 1.33
N VAL A 49 20.24 1.90 1.28
CA VAL A 49 21.57 2.02 0.67
C VAL A 49 21.50 2.22 -0.85
N ALA A 50 20.40 1.79 -1.48
CA ALA A 50 20.18 1.94 -2.91
C ALA A 50 19.69 3.35 -3.32
N LEU A 51 19.46 4.28 -2.39
CA LEU A 51 19.10 5.67 -2.71
C LEU A 51 20.11 6.32 -3.67
N GLN A 52 21.41 6.00 -3.54
CA GLN A 52 22.45 6.47 -4.44
C GLN A 52 22.29 5.93 -5.88
N ASP A 53 21.77 4.69 -6.02
CA ASP A 53 21.60 4.08 -7.34
C ASP A 53 20.50 4.77 -8.15
N PHE A 54 19.46 5.31 -7.51
CA PHE A 54 18.39 6.05 -8.19
C PHE A 54 18.91 7.40 -8.74
N ARG A 55 19.83 8.05 -8.04
CA ARG A 55 20.47 9.27 -8.53
C ARG A 55 21.39 8.98 -9.70
N ASN A 56 22.17 7.92 -9.61
CA ASN A 56 23.20 7.53 -10.56
C ASN A 56 22.70 6.50 -11.61
N ASP A 57 21.38 6.34 -11.75
CA ASP A 57 20.79 5.37 -12.69
C ASP A 57 21.06 5.83 -14.14
N PRO A 58 21.81 5.02 -14.94
CA PRO A 58 22.13 5.38 -16.32
C PRO A 58 20.90 5.40 -17.24
N ASP A 59 19.81 4.74 -16.85
CA ASP A 59 18.56 4.69 -17.60
C ASP A 59 17.60 5.85 -17.23
N ARG A 60 17.99 6.71 -16.28
CA ARG A 60 17.19 7.84 -15.85
C ARG A 60 17.03 8.89 -16.95
N ILE A 61 15.80 9.30 -17.19
CA ILE A 61 15.46 10.43 -18.07
C ILE A 61 15.62 11.72 -17.26
N THR A 62 16.29 12.73 -17.81
CA THR A 62 16.54 14.03 -17.17
C THR A 62 15.99 15.21 -17.99
N THR A 63 15.56 14.98 -19.23
CA THR A 63 14.96 15.98 -20.12
C THR A 63 13.59 15.50 -20.59
N PRO A 64 12.61 16.39 -20.82
CA PRO A 64 11.32 15.99 -21.35
C PRO A 64 11.44 15.31 -22.72
N ARG A 65 10.64 14.27 -22.93
CA ARG A 65 10.65 13.50 -24.17
C ARG A 65 9.29 13.45 -24.81
N LEU A 66 9.20 13.83 -26.06
CA LEU A 66 8.00 13.75 -26.90
C LEU A 66 8.15 12.61 -27.90
N LYS A 67 7.09 11.78 -28.03
CA LYS A 67 7.02 10.68 -29.00
C LYS A 67 6.37 11.19 -30.28
N GLU A 68 7.11 11.20 -31.37
CA GLU A 68 6.65 11.60 -32.70
C GLU A 68 6.96 10.49 -33.70
N ASN A 69 5.96 10.02 -34.44
CA ASN A 69 6.11 8.96 -35.44
C ASN A 69 6.80 7.69 -34.90
N GLY A 70 6.51 7.35 -33.63
CA GLY A 70 7.08 6.18 -32.95
C GLY A 70 8.51 6.36 -32.42
N SER A 71 9.10 7.54 -32.54
CA SER A 71 10.45 7.85 -32.05
C SER A 71 10.41 8.94 -30.98
N TRP A 72 11.28 8.82 -29.99
CA TRP A 72 11.42 9.80 -28.91
C TRP A 72 12.41 10.91 -29.31
N ARG A 73 12.05 12.16 -29.04
CA ARG A 73 12.97 13.30 -29.09
C ARG A 73 12.93 14.10 -27.81
N ASP A 74 14.05 14.65 -27.42
CA ASP A 74 14.15 15.57 -26.28
C ASP A 74 13.57 16.95 -26.69
N ILE A 75 12.84 17.58 -25.76
CA ILE A 75 12.23 18.91 -25.95
C ILE A 75 12.47 19.79 -24.72
N GLY A 76 12.21 21.09 -24.87
CA GLY A 76 12.31 22.04 -23.77
C GLY A 76 11.15 21.91 -22.76
N TRP A 77 11.39 22.34 -21.53
CA TRP A 77 10.40 22.27 -20.44
C TRP A 77 9.13 23.07 -20.74
N GLU A 78 9.27 24.28 -21.27
CA GLU A 78 8.13 25.15 -21.61
C GLU A 78 7.27 24.51 -22.72
N GLU A 79 7.92 24.05 -23.79
CA GLU A 79 7.24 23.30 -24.87
C GLU A 79 6.50 22.09 -24.33
N ALA A 80 7.13 21.32 -23.43
CA ALA A 80 6.55 20.12 -22.86
C ALA A 80 5.30 20.41 -22.00
N ILE A 81 5.34 21.43 -21.14
CA ILE A 81 4.19 21.86 -20.33
C ILE A 81 3.05 22.38 -21.22
N GLU A 82 3.37 23.18 -22.25
CA GLU A 82 2.37 23.70 -23.19
C GLU A 82 1.67 22.55 -23.96
N ILE A 83 2.43 21.58 -24.47
CA ILE A 83 1.88 20.40 -25.15
C ILE A 83 0.98 19.62 -24.20
N ALA A 84 1.44 19.34 -22.97
CA ALA A 84 0.66 18.61 -21.98
C ALA A 84 -0.68 19.31 -21.68
N ALA A 85 -0.63 20.59 -21.36
CA ALA A 85 -1.82 21.37 -21.03
C ALA A 85 -2.79 21.48 -22.20
N THR A 86 -2.28 21.81 -23.41
CA THR A 86 -3.09 22.00 -24.61
C THR A 86 -3.79 20.71 -25.02
N ARG A 87 -3.05 19.58 -25.05
CA ARG A 87 -3.64 18.30 -25.50
C ARG A 87 -4.62 17.74 -24.48
N LEU A 88 -4.34 17.81 -23.17
CA LEU A 88 -5.29 17.42 -22.12
C LEU A 88 -6.56 18.27 -22.20
N ARG A 89 -6.44 19.60 -22.38
CA ARG A 89 -7.58 20.49 -22.51
C ARG A 89 -8.38 20.17 -23.77
N ALA A 90 -7.74 19.94 -24.90
CA ALA A 90 -8.42 19.60 -26.16
C ALA A 90 -9.28 18.34 -26.02
N VAL A 91 -8.79 17.32 -25.31
CA VAL A 91 -9.58 16.10 -25.02
C VAL A 91 -10.78 16.43 -24.12
N GLN A 92 -10.59 17.27 -23.09
CA GLN A 92 -11.70 17.68 -22.21
C GLN A 92 -12.74 18.53 -22.95
N ASP A 93 -12.33 19.42 -23.81
CA ASP A 93 -13.22 20.27 -24.58
C ASP A 93 -14.05 19.46 -25.59
N ALA A 94 -13.47 18.41 -26.18
CA ALA A 94 -14.16 17.55 -27.13
C ALA A 94 -15.07 16.49 -26.47
N HIS A 95 -14.70 15.97 -25.28
CA HIS A 95 -15.31 14.77 -24.71
C HIS A 95 -15.76 14.92 -23.24
N GLY A 96 -15.60 16.11 -22.65
CA GLY A 96 -15.94 16.38 -21.25
C GLY A 96 -14.78 16.12 -20.28
N ARG A 97 -14.94 16.60 -19.04
CA ARG A 97 -13.86 16.55 -18.02
C ARG A 97 -13.45 15.13 -17.67
N ASP A 98 -14.39 14.22 -17.65
CA ASP A 98 -14.15 12.82 -17.27
C ASP A 98 -13.42 12.01 -18.37
N ALA A 99 -13.23 12.59 -19.56
CA ALA A 99 -12.41 11.98 -20.61
C ALA A 99 -10.89 11.98 -20.30
N VAL A 100 -10.46 12.67 -19.24
CA VAL A 100 -9.07 12.60 -18.75
C VAL A 100 -9.02 11.80 -17.46
N GLY A 101 -8.27 10.69 -17.48
CA GLY A 101 -7.97 9.89 -16.29
C GLY A 101 -6.68 10.35 -15.60
N LEU A 102 -6.60 10.18 -14.29
CA LEU A 102 -5.41 10.46 -13.47
C LEU A 102 -5.01 9.21 -12.67
N PHE A 103 -3.76 8.77 -12.83
CA PHE A 103 -3.19 7.71 -12.00
C PHE A 103 -2.03 8.21 -11.14
N LEU A 104 -2.11 7.99 -9.84
CA LEU A 104 -1.11 8.42 -8.85
C LEU A 104 -0.34 7.22 -8.29
N GLY A 105 0.95 7.15 -8.57
CA GLY A 105 1.82 6.10 -8.05
C GLY A 105 2.24 6.33 -6.59
N ASN A 106 2.71 5.26 -5.95
CA ASN A 106 3.15 5.28 -4.56
C ASN A 106 4.28 6.31 -4.24
N PRO A 107 5.27 6.59 -5.10
CA PRO A 107 6.30 7.59 -4.79
C PRO A 107 5.77 8.98 -4.41
N ASN A 108 4.57 9.36 -4.86
CA ASN A 108 3.97 10.67 -4.54
C ASN A 108 3.78 10.89 -3.04
N VAL A 109 3.42 9.85 -2.28
CA VAL A 109 3.18 9.97 -0.82
C VAL A 109 4.45 10.20 -0.02
N HIS A 110 5.63 9.96 -0.62
CA HIS A 110 6.94 10.20 -0.03
C HIS A 110 7.55 11.57 -0.41
N LYS A 111 6.81 12.38 -1.18
CA LYS A 111 7.21 13.71 -1.63
C LYS A 111 6.18 14.74 -1.17
N PHE A 112 6.44 15.46 -0.09
CA PHE A 112 5.44 16.39 0.46
C PHE A 112 5.05 17.48 -0.53
N GLY A 113 5.98 17.93 -1.39
CA GLY A 113 5.66 18.86 -2.46
C GLY A 113 4.59 18.35 -3.42
N ASN A 114 4.67 17.07 -3.82
CA ASN A 114 3.66 16.42 -4.65
C ASN A 114 2.32 16.31 -3.92
N MET A 115 2.35 15.91 -2.63
CA MET A 115 1.14 15.81 -1.81
C MET A 115 0.39 17.14 -1.69
N MET A 116 1.10 18.27 -1.72
CA MET A 116 0.50 19.61 -1.72
C MET A 116 0.05 20.07 -3.12
N ALA A 117 0.74 19.67 -4.18
CA ALA A 117 0.43 20.09 -5.55
C ALA A 117 -0.69 19.25 -6.21
N ILE A 118 -0.78 17.94 -5.90
CA ILE A 118 -1.76 17.01 -6.49
C ILE A 118 -3.21 17.46 -6.25
N PRO A 119 -3.65 17.95 -5.07
CA PRO A 119 -5.01 18.47 -4.90
C PRO A 119 -5.33 19.64 -5.82
N MET A 120 -4.36 20.49 -6.14
CA MET A 120 -4.52 21.59 -7.10
C MET A 120 -4.75 21.03 -8.51
N LEU A 121 -3.98 20.03 -8.91
CA LEU A 121 -4.13 19.36 -10.21
C LEU A 121 -5.47 18.63 -10.33
N VAL A 122 -5.88 17.90 -9.29
CA VAL A 122 -7.20 17.24 -9.24
C VAL A 122 -8.32 18.25 -9.44
N LYS A 123 -8.24 19.43 -8.81
CA LYS A 123 -9.20 20.51 -8.97
C LYS A 123 -9.15 21.11 -10.39
N ALA A 124 -7.96 21.30 -10.96
CA ALA A 124 -7.77 21.87 -12.30
C ALA A 124 -8.33 20.95 -13.40
N LEU A 125 -8.08 19.66 -13.32
CA LEU A 125 -8.62 18.66 -14.23
C LEU A 125 -10.14 18.48 -14.04
N GLY A 126 -10.62 18.51 -12.79
CA GLY A 126 -12.04 18.36 -12.44
C GLY A 126 -12.64 17.00 -12.83
N THR A 127 -11.82 16.01 -13.12
CA THR A 127 -12.24 14.66 -13.51
C THR A 127 -12.67 13.81 -12.32
N GLN A 128 -13.63 12.93 -12.56
CA GLN A 128 -14.01 11.87 -11.63
C GLN A 128 -13.10 10.64 -11.74
N ASN A 129 -12.43 10.44 -12.88
CA ASN A 129 -11.60 9.27 -13.19
C ASN A 129 -10.22 9.37 -12.54
N ARG A 130 -10.15 9.04 -11.24
CA ARG A 130 -8.94 9.08 -10.43
C ARG A 130 -8.66 7.72 -9.85
N TYR A 131 -7.41 7.29 -9.97
CA TYR A 131 -6.89 6.00 -9.54
C TYR A 131 -5.56 6.19 -8.82
N SER A 132 -5.25 5.32 -7.89
CA SER A 132 -3.93 5.30 -7.26
C SER A 132 -3.52 3.89 -6.82
N SER A 133 -2.29 3.76 -6.32
CA SER A 133 -1.84 2.52 -5.68
C SER A 133 -2.65 2.16 -4.43
N ALA A 134 -3.32 3.12 -3.77
CA ALA A 134 -4.18 2.86 -2.62
C ALA A 134 -5.37 1.97 -2.98
N THR A 135 -5.91 2.14 -4.20
CA THR A 135 -7.04 1.34 -4.70
C THR A 135 -6.65 -0.07 -5.15
N ALA A 136 -5.35 -0.39 -5.08
CA ALA A 136 -4.82 -1.73 -5.29
C ALA A 136 -4.60 -2.50 -3.98
N ASP A 137 -4.48 -1.82 -2.81
CA ASP A 137 -4.04 -2.52 -1.60
C ASP A 137 -4.70 -2.09 -0.27
N GLN A 138 -5.14 -0.86 -0.09
CA GLN A 138 -5.51 -0.38 1.25
C GLN A 138 -6.95 0.14 1.40
N ILE A 139 -7.73 0.25 0.33
CA ILE A 139 -9.13 0.72 0.41
C ILE A 139 -9.97 -0.09 1.42
N PRO A 140 -9.81 -1.41 1.62
CA PRO A 140 -10.50 -2.14 2.67
C PRO A 140 -10.34 -1.54 4.08
N HIS A 141 -9.15 -1.01 4.42
CA HIS A 141 -8.92 -0.30 5.70
C HIS A 141 -9.68 1.02 5.74
N HIS A 142 -9.64 1.80 4.64
CA HIS A 142 -10.38 3.06 4.55
C HIS A 142 -11.89 2.83 4.70
N VAL A 143 -12.43 1.79 4.06
CA VAL A 143 -13.85 1.43 4.16
C VAL A 143 -14.22 1.04 5.60
N ALA A 144 -13.43 0.18 6.25
CA ALA A 144 -13.64 -0.17 7.65
C ALA A 144 -13.63 1.08 8.55
N SER A 145 -12.63 1.96 8.38
CA SER A 145 -12.52 3.18 9.17
C SER A 145 -13.64 4.19 8.90
N ILE A 146 -14.09 4.35 7.65
CA ILE A 146 -15.23 5.22 7.30
C ILE A 146 -16.49 4.76 8.03
N HIS A 147 -16.83 3.49 7.91
CA HIS A 147 -18.11 2.98 8.42
C HIS A 147 -18.11 2.75 9.93
N MET A 148 -16.96 2.47 10.54
CA MET A 148 -16.84 2.27 11.99
C MET A 148 -16.52 3.54 12.77
N LEU A 149 -15.68 4.43 12.20
CA LEU A 149 -15.03 5.55 12.90
C LEU A 149 -15.32 6.92 12.25
N GLY A 150 -15.90 6.95 11.05
CA GLY A 150 -16.33 8.16 10.35
C GLY A 150 -15.25 8.82 9.47
N HIS A 151 -14.00 8.33 9.42
CA HIS A 151 -12.94 8.95 8.63
C HIS A 151 -11.99 7.90 7.99
N PRO A 152 -11.65 8.01 6.68
CA PRO A 152 -10.85 6.99 5.97
C PRO A 152 -9.44 6.82 6.52
N MET A 153 -8.83 7.88 7.05
CA MET A 153 -7.46 7.86 7.56
C MET A 153 -7.37 7.60 9.07
N LEU A 154 -8.49 7.42 9.74
CA LEU A 154 -8.51 7.04 11.16
C LEU A 154 -8.35 5.53 11.28
N ILE A 155 -7.16 5.03 10.96
CA ILE A 155 -6.81 3.61 10.94
C ILE A 155 -6.03 3.30 12.21
N PRO A 156 -6.46 2.29 13.02
CA PRO A 156 -5.77 1.93 14.25
C PRO A 156 -4.43 1.23 13.96
N ILE A 157 -3.42 1.54 14.77
CA ILE A 157 -2.05 1.07 14.64
C ILE A 157 -1.70 0.14 15.81
N PRO A 158 -1.13 -1.06 15.57
CA PRO A 158 -0.66 -1.93 16.63
C PRO A 158 0.42 -1.30 17.50
N ASP A 159 0.21 -1.27 18.80
CA ASP A 159 1.23 -0.84 19.77
C ASP A 159 2.18 -1.99 20.13
N ILE A 160 2.96 -2.44 19.15
CA ILE A 160 3.88 -3.57 19.26
C ILE A 160 4.90 -3.41 20.40
N ASP A 161 5.23 -2.19 20.75
CA ASP A 161 6.25 -1.92 21.77
C ASP A 161 5.74 -2.21 23.19
N ARG A 162 4.40 -2.28 23.39
CA ARG A 162 3.77 -2.47 24.72
C ARG A 162 2.74 -3.61 24.77
N THR A 163 2.46 -4.29 23.64
CA THR A 163 1.53 -5.43 23.61
C THR A 163 2.14 -6.69 24.24
N ASP A 164 1.31 -7.59 24.78
CA ASP A 164 1.70 -8.90 25.32
C ASP A 164 1.31 -10.04 24.38
N MET A 165 0.28 -9.84 23.54
CA MET A 165 -0.11 -10.83 22.53
C MET A 165 -0.40 -10.14 21.20
N MET A 166 0.20 -10.67 20.10
CA MET A 166 -0.04 -10.15 18.76
C MET A 166 -0.47 -11.24 17.79
N LEU A 167 -1.60 -11.06 17.14
CA LEU A 167 -2.01 -11.85 15.97
C LEU A 167 -1.61 -11.10 14.70
N ILE A 168 -0.87 -11.75 13.82
CA ILE A 168 -0.35 -11.19 12.56
C ILE A 168 -0.98 -11.99 11.41
N ILE A 169 -1.95 -11.40 10.71
CA ILE A 169 -2.74 -12.08 9.67
C ILE A 169 -2.38 -11.53 8.29
N GLY A 170 -1.91 -12.40 7.40
CA GLY A 170 -1.58 -12.01 6.02
C GLY A 170 -0.55 -10.89 5.93
N ALA A 171 0.41 -10.83 6.86
CA ALA A 171 1.40 -9.77 6.94
C ALA A 171 2.81 -10.31 7.20
N ASN A 172 3.82 -9.63 6.61
CA ASN A 172 5.23 -9.99 6.75
C ASN A 172 6.08 -8.76 7.12
N PRO A 173 5.91 -8.22 8.35
CA PRO A 173 6.58 -6.97 8.75
C PRO A 173 8.10 -7.05 8.83
N LEU A 174 8.74 -8.22 8.92
CA LEU A 174 10.20 -8.34 8.77
C LEU A 174 10.70 -7.96 7.36
N VAL A 175 9.84 -8.06 6.36
CA VAL A 175 10.15 -7.68 4.96
C VAL A 175 9.68 -6.27 4.66
N SER A 176 8.47 -5.90 5.10
CA SER A 176 7.86 -4.60 4.81
C SER A 176 8.28 -3.49 5.78
N ASN A 177 8.83 -3.81 6.95
CA ASN A 177 9.01 -2.92 8.12
C ASN A 177 7.67 -2.38 8.66
N GLY A 178 6.65 -3.21 8.63
CA GLY A 178 5.26 -2.84 8.81
C GLY A 178 4.61 -2.40 7.50
N SER A 179 3.31 -2.26 7.50
CA SER A 179 2.51 -1.67 6.42
C SER A 179 1.20 -1.22 7.04
N ILE A 180 0.88 0.08 6.94
CA ILE A 180 -0.12 0.71 7.82
C ILE A 180 0.15 0.30 9.30
N MET A 181 1.36 0.26 9.63
CA MET A 181 2.01 0.06 10.92
C MET A 181 3.49 0.36 10.72
N THR A 182 3.85 1.64 10.57
CA THR A 182 5.24 2.05 10.34
C THR A 182 6.09 1.66 11.55
N ALA A 183 6.82 0.55 11.42
CA ALA A 183 7.57 -0.09 12.49
C ALA A 183 8.94 -0.61 12.01
N PRO A 184 9.88 0.28 11.66
CA PRO A 184 11.22 -0.12 11.25
C PRO A 184 11.92 -0.93 12.35
N GLY A 185 12.78 -1.86 11.94
CA GLY A 185 13.46 -2.74 12.89
C GLY A 185 12.54 -3.75 13.57
N TYR A 186 11.50 -4.20 12.88
CA TYR A 186 10.44 -5.03 13.43
C TYR A 186 10.91 -6.30 14.15
N GLY A 187 12.01 -6.92 13.70
CA GLY A 187 12.59 -8.09 14.38
C GLY A 187 12.97 -7.80 15.83
N ARG A 188 13.61 -6.66 16.10
CA ARG A 188 13.96 -6.25 17.47
C ARG A 188 12.72 -6.00 18.33
N ARG A 189 11.65 -5.48 17.76
CA ARG A 189 10.37 -5.27 18.47
C ARG A 189 9.71 -6.60 18.83
N LEU A 190 9.77 -7.61 17.95
CA LEU A 190 9.35 -8.98 18.24
C LEU A 190 10.22 -9.65 19.32
N ASP A 191 11.54 -9.45 19.27
CA ASP A 191 12.44 -9.96 20.31
C ASP A 191 12.15 -9.32 21.67
N ALA A 192 11.89 -8.01 21.70
CA ALA A 192 11.48 -7.30 22.91
C ALA A 192 10.12 -7.79 23.43
N LEU A 193 9.14 -8.08 22.55
CA LEU A 193 7.87 -8.71 22.93
C LEU A 193 8.12 -10.06 23.63
N LYS A 194 8.94 -10.93 23.03
CA LYS A 194 9.29 -12.22 23.62
C LYS A 194 10.04 -12.08 24.95
N ALA A 195 10.98 -11.13 25.04
CA ALA A 195 11.77 -10.88 26.25
C ALA A 195 10.92 -10.47 27.46
N ARG A 196 9.79 -9.78 27.24
CA ARG A 196 8.82 -9.45 28.30
C ARG A 196 7.77 -10.54 28.56
N GLY A 197 7.94 -11.75 27.96
CA GLY A 197 7.01 -12.87 28.14
C GLY A 197 5.82 -12.86 27.20
N GLY A 198 5.79 -11.96 26.22
CA GLY A 198 4.70 -11.87 25.27
C GLY A 198 4.75 -12.93 24.16
N ARG A 199 3.63 -13.11 23.46
CA ARG A 199 3.40 -14.10 22.41
C ARG A 199 2.99 -13.43 21.10
N ALA A 200 3.49 -13.93 19.97
CA ALA A 200 3.00 -13.57 18.65
C ALA A 200 2.64 -14.82 17.85
N VAL A 201 1.55 -14.76 17.07
CA VAL A 201 1.10 -15.86 16.19
C VAL A 201 0.96 -15.30 14.79
N VAL A 202 1.58 -15.94 13.79
CA VAL A 202 1.45 -15.57 12.39
C VAL A 202 0.49 -16.52 11.68
N ILE A 203 -0.46 -15.97 10.95
CA ILE A 203 -1.45 -16.70 10.18
C ILE A 203 -1.28 -16.29 8.72
N ASP A 204 -0.78 -17.21 7.89
CA ASP A 204 -0.42 -16.93 6.49
C ASP A 204 -0.35 -18.24 5.69
N PRO A 205 -0.74 -18.29 4.42
CA PRO A 205 -0.55 -19.45 3.54
C PRO A 205 0.91 -19.84 3.33
N ARG A 206 1.83 -18.95 3.68
CA ARG A 206 3.27 -19.12 3.58
C ARG A 206 3.94 -18.93 4.94
N ARG A 207 4.87 -19.78 5.30
CA ARG A 207 5.76 -19.54 6.43
C ARG A 207 6.72 -18.41 6.08
N THR A 208 6.25 -17.19 6.31
CA THR A 208 6.97 -15.95 6.00
C THR A 208 8.23 -15.79 6.87
N GLU A 209 9.08 -14.82 6.53
CA GLU A 209 10.24 -14.45 7.34
C GLU A 209 9.82 -14.07 8.76
N THR A 210 8.68 -13.39 8.90
CA THR A 210 8.08 -13.07 10.22
C THR A 210 7.63 -14.33 10.94
N ALA A 211 6.93 -15.25 10.24
CA ALA A 211 6.51 -16.53 10.83
C ALA A 211 7.70 -17.38 11.30
N ALA A 212 8.77 -17.41 10.51
CA ALA A 212 9.99 -18.13 10.88
C ALA A 212 10.68 -17.52 12.11
N HIS A 213 10.69 -16.19 12.24
CA HIS A 213 11.27 -15.47 13.38
C HIS A 213 10.44 -15.64 14.67
N VAL A 214 9.12 -15.54 14.54
CA VAL A 214 8.17 -15.72 15.65
C VAL A 214 8.20 -17.16 16.17
N GLY A 215 8.21 -18.15 15.26
CA GLY A 215 8.21 -19.58 15.55
C GLY A 215 6.80 -20.19 15.64
N GLU A 216 5.76 -19.41 15.94
CA GLU A 216 4.38 -19.86 15.96
C GLU A 216 3.66 -19.42 14.68
N HIS A 217 3.26 -20.39 13.84
CA HIS A 217 2.68 -20.17 12.54
C HIS A 217 1.51 -21.14 12.27
N LEU A 218 0.41 -20.61 11.76
CA LEU A 218 -0.72 -21.38 11.29
C LEU A 218 -0.89 -21.16 9.79
N PHE A 219 -0.81 -22.24 9.02
CA PHE A 219 -1.21 -22.21 7.61
C PHE A 219 -2.70 -21.97 7.49
N ILE A 220 -3.09 -21.07 6.61
CA ILE A 220 -4.49 -20.79 6.29
C ILE A 220 -4.71 -20.92 4.78
N ARG A 221 -5.86 -21.40 4.36
CA ARG A 221 -6.22 -21.39 2.94
C ARG A 221 -6.43 -19.94 2.48
N PRO A 222 -5.86 -19.50 1.34
CA PRO A 222 -6.08 -18.16 0.81
C PRO A 222 -7.57 -17.80 0.71
N GLU A 223 -7.91 -16.53 0.98
CA GLU A 223 -9.27 -15.96 0.94
C GLU A 223 -10.22 -16.43 2.06
N THR A 224 -9.72 -17.07 3.11
CA THR A 224 -10.58 -17.58 4.19
C THR A 224 -10.35 -16.89 5.54
N ASP A 225 -9.54 -15.83 5.58
CA ASP A 225 -9.22 -15.09 6.80
C ASP A 225 -10.46 -14.52 7.50
N ALA A 226 -11.47 -14.08 6.75
CA ALA A 226 -12.72 -13.58 7.30
C ALA A 226 -13.46 -14.65 8.11
N PHE A 227 -13.46 -15.93 7.67
CA PHE A 227 -14.05 -17.04 8.44
C PHE A 227 -13.35 -17.23 9.80
N LEU A 228 -12.01 -17.16 9.82
CA LEU A 228 -11.25 -17.26 11.05
C LEU A 228 -11.59 -16.13 12.02
N LEU A 229 -11.56 -14.90 11.55
CA LEU A 229 -11.81 -13.71 12.36
C LEU A 229 -13.24 -13.70 12.93
N LEU A 230 -14.26 -14.00 12.10
CA LEU A 230 -15.65 -14.04 12.53
C LEU A 230 -15.92 -15.20 13.49
N ALA A 231 -15.26 -16.35 13.30
CA ALA A 231 -15.36 -17.46 14.25
C ALA A 231 -14.73 -17.12 15.60
N MET A 232 -13.60 -16.41 15.63
CA MET A 232 -13.00 -15.94 16.88
C MET A 232 -13.90 -14.93 17.59
N ILE A 233 -14.49 -13.98 16.86
CA ILE A 233 -15.45 -13.00 17.41
C ILE A 233 -16.65 -13.75 18.03
N ARG A 234 -17.25 -14.68 17.27
CA ARG A 234 -18.36 -15.49 17.78
C ARG A 234 -17.99 -16.27 19.04
N GLU A 235 -16.82 -16.94 19.03
CA GLU A 235 -16.38 -17.74 20.17
C GLU A 235 -16.22 -16.85 21.43
N ILE A 236 -15.64 -15.66 21.31
CA ILE A 236 -15.52 -14.70 22.41
C ILE A 236 -16.89 -14.26 22.91
N LEU A 237 -17.80 -13.83 22.00
CA LEU A 237 -19.11 -13.35 22.40
C LEU A 237 -19.96 -14.43 23.09
N THR A 238 -19.81 -15.70 22.70
CA THR A 238 -20.61 -16.82 23.26
C THR A 238 -20.00 -17.44 24.53
N THR A 239 -18.71 -17.22 24.81
CA THR A 239 -18.02 -17.83 25.96
C THR A 239 -17.73 -16.85 27.09
N THR A 240 -17.00 -15.77 26.78
CA THR A 240 -16.56 -14.77 27.76
C THR A 240 -17.40 -13.49 27.71
N GLY A 241 -18.13 -13.26 26.64
CA GLY A 241 -18.79 -12.00 26.35
C GLY A 241 -17.81 -10.91 25.88
N ALA A 242 -18.34 -9.78 25.43
CA ALA A 242 -17.54 -8.63 25.08
C ALA A 242 -17.00 -7.95 26.33
N ARG A 243 -15.71 -7.60 26.34
CA ARG A 243 -15.05 -6.77 27.33
C ARG A 243 -14.75 -5.42 26.68
N LEU A 244 -15.66 -4.46 26.80
CA LEU A 244 -15.52 -3.16 26.14
C LEU A 244 -14.63 -2.18 26.94
N GLY A 245 -14.60 -2.28 28.28
CA GLY A 245 -13.80 -1.43 29.13
C GLY A 245 -14.13 0.06 28.96
N HIS A 246 -13.13 0.87 28.64
CA HIS A 246 -13.30 2.33 28.41
C HIS A 246 -14.17 2.67 27.18
N LEU A 247 -14.47 1.69 26.33
CA LEU A 247 -15.35 1.85 25.16
C LEU A 247 -16.83 1.57 25.49
N GLU A 248 -17.14 1.18 26.74
CA GLU A 248 -18.53 0.97 27.16
C GLU A 248 -19.32 2.27 27.04
N GLY A 249 -20.53 2.17 26.45
CA GLY A 249 -21.34 3.35 26.14
C GLY A 249 -20.87 4.16 24.92
N LEU A 250 -19.66 3.92 24.41
CA LEU A 250 -19.15 4.49 23.16
C LEU A 250 -19.45 3.62 21.93
N THR A 251 -19.64 2.32 22.12
CA THR A 251 -19.95 1.37 21.05
C THR A 251 -21.43 1.30 20.74
N PHE A 252 -21.75 1.00 19.46
CA PHE A 252 -23.11 0.79 18.96
C PHE A 252 -23.17 -0.48 18.10
N GLY A 253 -24.26 -1.27 18.23
CA GLY A 253 -24.53 -2.42 17.38
C GLY A 253 -23.99 -3.77 17.88
N LEU A 254 -23.73 -3.94 19.19
CA LEU A 254 -23.20 -5.20 19.74
C LEU A 254 -24.17 -6.38 19.55
N ASP A 255 -25.49 -6.18 19.77
CA ASP A 255 -26.49 -7.23 19.58
C ASP A 255 -26.59 -7.64 18.10
N ALA A 256 -26.63 -6.66 17.19
CA ALA A 256 -26.64 -6.92 15.75
C ALA A 256 -25.37 -7.67 15.29
N LEU A 257 -24.19 -7.31 15.85
CA LEU A 257 -22.96 -8.05 15.62
C LEU A 257 -23.09 -9.51 16.08
N SER A 258 -23.60 -9.73 17.30
CA SER A 258 -23.76 -11.07 17.88
C SER A 258 -24.65 -11.97 17.01
N ASP A 259 -25.76 -11.42 16.53
CA ASP A 259 -26.68 -12.13 15.64
C ASP A 259 -26.02 -12.42 14.28
N ALA A 260 -25.32 -11.45 13.71
CA ALA A 260 -24.68 -11.57 12.41
C ALA A 260 -23.54 -12.61 12.40
N VAL A 261 -22.77 -12.73 13.48
CA VAL A 261 -21.68 -13.72 13.55
C VAL A 261 -22.12 -15.11 14.00
N ALA A 262 -23.36 -15.30 14.43
CA ALA A 262 -23.86 -16.58 14.95
C ALA A 262 -23.62 -17.80 14.01
N PRO A 263 -23.70 -17.69 12.66
CA PRO A 263 -23.41 -18.80 11.75
C PRO A 263 -21.94 -19.21 11.69
N PHE A 264 -21.00 -18.32 12.04
CA PHE A 264 -19.56 -18.50 11.87
C PHE A 264 -18.96 -19.32 13.03
N THR A 265 -19.31 -20.61 13.11
CA THR A 265 -18.78 -21.50 14.15
C THR A 265 -17.31 -21.84 13.91
N ALA A 266 -16.56 -22.20 14.96
CA ALA A 266 -15.19 -22.70 14.83
C ALA A 266 -15.10 -23.95 13.93
N ASN A 267 -16.16 -24.77 13.88
CA ASN A 267 -16.21 -25.93 12.99
C ASN A 267 -16.35 -25.54 11.52
N LEU A 268 -17.21 -24.57 11.19
CA LEU A 268 -17.34 -24.03 9.84
C LEU A 268 -16.00 -23.37 9.42
N ALA A 269 -15.41 -22.56 10.30
CA ALA A 269 -14.12 -21.94 10.02
C ALA A 269 -13.01 -22.97 9.79
N ALA A 270 -12.98 -24.07 10.55
CA ALA A 270 -12.00 -25.14 10.34
C ALA A 270 -12.13 -25.80 8.96
N GLU A 271 -13.37 -26.07 8.52
CA GLU A 271 -13.65 -26.60 7.18
C GLU A 271 -13.13 -25.65 6.07
N ARG A 272 -13.33 -24.34 6.23
CA ARG A 272 -12.97 -23.33 5.24
C ARG A 272 -11.48 -23.01 5.25
N THR A 273 -10.91 -22.81 6.44
CA THR A 273 -9.53 -22.33 6.62
C THR A 273 -8.46 -23.42 6.58
N GLY A 274 -8.84 -24.66 6.96
CA GLY A 274 -7.92 -25.76 7.22
C GLY A 274 -7.29 -25.71 8.63
N ILE A 275 -7.59 -24.70 9.46
CA ILE A 275 -7.11 -24.61 10.84
C ILE A 275 -8.04 -25.42 11.74
N PRO A 276 -7.56 -26.35 12.59
CA PRO A 276 -8.42 -27.16 13.46
C PRO A 276 -9.34 -26.31 14.34
N ALA A 277 -10.60 -26.70 14.48
CA ALA A 277 -11.61 -25.96 15.26
C ALA A 277 -11.17 -25.71 16.71
N GLN A 278 -10.46 -26.66 17.33
CA GLN A 278 -9.95 -26.48 18.69
C GLN A 278 -8.87 -25.39 18.74
N THR A 279 -7.99 -25.34 17.75
CA THR A 279 -6.97 -24.28 17.63
C THR A 279 -7.62 -22.90 17.51
N ILE A 280 -8.72 -22.79 16.74
CA ILE A 280 -9.48 -21.53 16.62
C ILE A 280 -10.08 -21.11 17.96
N ARG A 281 -10.69 -22.04 18.72
CA ARG A 281 -11.24 -21.76 20.06
C ARG A 281 -10.13 -21.35 21.05
N ASP A 282 -9.01 -22.08 21.04
CA ASP A 282 -7.89 -21.78 21.92
C ASP A 282 -7.30 -20.41 21.63
N LEU A 283 -7.14 -20.07 20.33
CA LEU A 283 -6.66 -18.77 19.90
C LEU A 283 -7.60 -17.63 20.32
N ALA A 284 -8.92 -17.82 20.16
CA ALA A 284 -9.93 -16.85 20.58
C ALA A 284 -9.91 -16.64 22.11
N ARG A 285 -9.85 -17.73 22.88
CA ARG A 285 -9.76 -17.69 24.34
C ARG A 285 -8.47 -16.98 24.80
N ASP A 286 -7.32 -17.36 24.25
CA ASP A 286 -6.02 -16.80 24.63
C ASP A 286 -5.95 -15.30 24.31
N PHE A 287 -6.50 -14.90 23.15
CA PHE A 287 -6.57 -13.49 22.75
C PHE A 287 -7.50 -12.69 23.68
N ALA A 288 -8.66 -13.23 24.04
CA ALA A 288 -9.59 -12.58 24.95
C ALA A 288 -9.06 -12.49 26.41
N ALA A 289 -8.25 -13.48 26.82
CA ALA A 289 -7.66 -13.51 28.15
C ALA A 289 -6.45 -12.60 28.32
N ALA A 290 -5.76 -12.27 27.24
CA ALA A 290 -4.60 -11.39 27.29
C ALA A 290 -5.01 -9.98 27.78
N GLU A 291 -4.20 -9.40 28.66
CA GLU A 291 -4.44 -8.05 29.18
C GLU A 291 -4.23 -7.00 28.08
N LYS A 292 -3.17 -7.17 27.31
CA LYS A 292 -2.80 -6.31 26.17
C LYS A 292 -2.61 -7.17 24.95
N ALA A 293 -3.55 -7.08 24.04
CA ALA A 293 -3.51 -7.85 22.80
C ALA A 293 -3.80 -6.98 21.59
N VAL A 294 -3.24 -7.34 20.44
CA VAL A 294 -3.56 -6.68 19.18
C VAL A 294 -3.66 -7.68 18.04
N CYS A 295 -4.77 -7.60 17.29
CA CYS A 295 -4.91 -8.24 16.00
C CYS A 295 -4.54 -7.25 14.90
N TYR A 296 -3.62 -7.66 14.05
CA TYR A 296 -3.12 -6.89 12.89
C TYR A 296 -3.27 -7.70 11.62
N ALA A 297 -4.10 -7.23 10.72
CA ALA A 297 -4.31 -7.84 9.40
C ALA A 297 -3.84 -6.87 8.30
N ARG A 298 -3.07 -7.37 7.33
CA ARG A 298 -2.58 -6.51 6.25
C ARG A 298 -2.61 -7.24 4.90
N MET A 299 -1.78 -6.91 3.95
CA MET A 299 -1.83 -7.24 2.51
C MET A 299 -2.51 -8.57 2.16
N GLY A 300 -2.16 -9.68 2.82
CA GLY A 300 -2.79 -10.98 2.60
C GLY A 300 -4.28 -10.98 2.88
N ALA A 301 -4.70 -10.29 3.93
CA ALA A 301 -6.10 -10.17 4.33
C ALA A 301 -6.84 -9.02 3.61
N SER A 302 -6.13 -8.02 3.07
CA SER A 302 -6.77 -6.87 2.38
C SER A 302 -7.02 -7.14 0.91
N VAL A 303 -6.04 -7.73 0.19
CA VAL A 303 -6.08 -7.86 -1.27
C VAL A 303 -6.67 -9.23 -1.67
N GLN A 304 -7.86 -9.50 -1.19
CA GLN A 304 -8.65 -10.71 -1.44
C GLN A 304 -10.14 -10.37 -1.56
N SER A 305 -10.96 -11.34 -1.99
CA SER A 305 -12.40 -11.13 -2.28
C SER A 305 -13.24 -10.66 -1.09
N PHE A 306 -12.72 -10.76 0.14
CA PHE A 306 -13.37 -10.34 1.38
C PHE A 306 -12.50 -9.40 2.22
N GLY A 307 -11.69 -8.58 1.56
CA GLY A 307 -10.73 -7.69 2.21
C GLY A 307 -11.38 -6.73 3.20
N SER A 308 -12.51 -6.13 2.84
CA SER A 308 -13.26 -5.21 3.70
C SER A 308 -13.82 -5.91 4.95
N LEU A 309 -14.33 -7.13 4.81
CA LEU A 309 -14.77 -7.95 5.94
C LEU A 309 -13.61 -8.31 6.88
N CYS A 310 -12.44 -8.62 6.34
CA CYS A 310 -11.26 -8.90 7.16
C CYS A 310 -10.84 -7.69 8.00
N GLN A 311 -10.83 -6.48 7.44
CA GLN A 311 -10.44 -5.28 8.15
C GLN A 311 -11.48 -4.85 9.18
N TRP A 312 -12.76 -4.93 8.84
CA TRP A 312 -13.86 -4.74 9.79
C TRP A 312 -13.75 -5.72 10.98
N ALA A 313 -13.65 -7.03 10.72
CA ALA A 313 -13.57 -8.06 11.75
C ALA A 313 -12.31 -7.92 12.62
N THR A 314 -11.17 -7.48 12.05
CA THR A 314 -9.94 -7.18 12.79
C THR A 314 -10.18 -6.06 13.81
N ASN A 315 -10.84 -4.97 13.41
CA ASN A 315 -11.18 -3.89 14.32
C ASN A 315 -12.19 -4.34 15.38
N VAL A 316 -13.23 -5.08 14.99
CA VAL A 316 -14.22 -5.64 15.93
C VAL A 316 -13.54 -6.51 16.98
N LEU A 317 -12.61 -7.40 16.58
CA LEU A 317 -11.89 -8.29 17.50
C LEU A 317 -11.10 -7.47 18.56
N ASN A 318 -10.41 -6.41 18.15
CA ASN A 318 -9.71 -5.51 19.06
C ASN A 318 -10.69 -4.75 20.00
N ILE A 319 -11.86 -4.35 19.48
CA ILE A 319 -12.86 -3.60 20.27
C ILE A 319 -13.49 -4.48 21.34
N ILE A 320 -14.00 -5.67 20.97
CA ILE A 320 -14.75 -6.55 21.91
C ILE A 320 -13.85 -7.19 22.99
N THR A 321 -12.54 -7.07 22.85
CA THR A 321 -11.57 -7.53 23.85
C THR A 321 -10.97 -6.40 24.68
N GLY A 322 -11.45 -5.13 24.51
CA GLY A 322 -10.99 -3.96 25.24
C GLY A 322 -9.60 -3.47 24.82
N ASN A 323 -9.11 -3.93 23.67
CA ASN A 323 -7.77 -3.63 23.18
C ASN A 323 -7.76 -2.53 22.08
N PHE A 324 -8.87 -1.87 21.86
CA PHE A 324 -8.98 -0.78 20.89
C PHE A 324 -8.80 0.56 21.60
N ASP A 325 -7.92 1.41 21.10
CA ASP A 325 -7.47 2.66 21.72
C ASP A 325 -7.02 2.49 23.19
N ALA A 326 -6.33 1.38 23.44
CA ALA A 326 -5.75 1.02 24.71
C ALA A 326 -4.25 0.73 24.57
N VAL A 327 -3.45 1.09 25.59
CA VAL A 327 -2.00 0.85 25.60
C VAL A 327 -1.69 -0.62 25.40
N GLY A 328 -0.90 -0.94 24.39
CA GLY A 328 -0.55 -2.32 24.00
C GLY A 328 -1.58 -2.98 23.06
N GLY A 329 -2.64 -2.27 22.70
CA GLY A 329 -3.65 -2.69 21.74
C GLY A 329 -3.52 -2.01 20.37
N ALA A 330 -4.65 -1.79 19.71
CA ALA A 330 -4.75 -1.05 18.45
C ALA A 330 -5.06 0.43 18.75
N MET A 331 -4.12 1.32 18.51
CA MET A 331 -4.14 2.72 18.94
C MET A 331 -4.09 3.70 17.77
N PHE A 332 -4.27 4.98 18.05
CA PHE A 332 -4.13 6.04 17.06
C PHE A 332 -2.91 6.90 17.33
N THR A 333 -2.35 7.47 16.28
CA THR A 333 -1.25 8.44 16.36
C THR A 333 -1.77 9.84 16.63
N THR A 334 -0.87 10.69 17.14
CA THR A 334 -1.05 12.14 17.18
C THR A 334 0.14 12.77 16.45
N PRO A 335 0.15 12.75 15.09
CA PRO A 335 1.28 13.25 14.31
C PRO A 335 1.33 14.78 14.34
N ALA A 336 2.53 15.36 14.13
CA ALA A 336 2.68 16.82 14.11
C ALA A 336 1.84 17.48 13.00
N LEU A 337 1.68 16.81 11.85
CA LEU A 337 0.71 17.16 10.82
C LEU A 337 -0.46 16.17 10.92
N ASP A 338 -1.56 16.61 11.51
CA ASP A 338 -2.75 15.77 11.72
C ASP A 338 -3.73 15.86 10.55
N TYR A 339 -3.53 14.98 9.55
CA TYR A 339 -4.40 14.93 8.38
C TYR A 339 -5.86 14.64 8.71
N VAL A 340 -6.14 13.83 9.74
CA VAL A 340 -7.51 13.54 10.20
C VAL A 340 -8.16 14.83 10.71
N GLY A 341 -7.47 15.58 11.56
CA GLY A 341 -7.95 16.86 12.07
C GLY A 341 -8.15 17.90 10.96
N LEU A 342 -7.21 18.01 10.02
CA LEU A 342 -7.29 18.95 8.88
C LEU A 342 -8.47 18.67 7.94
N THR A 343 -8.86 17.41 7.79
CA THR A 343 -9.94 16.98 6.88
C THR A 343 -11.20 16.56 7.62
N SER A 344 -11.28 16.83 8.91
CA SER A 344 -12.40 16.53 9.78
C SER A 344 -13.72 17.09 9.25
N ARG A 345 -14.75 16.26 9.27
CA ARG A 345 -16.14 16.62 8.97
C ARG A 345 -17.07 16.28 10.14
N LYS A 346 -16.56 16.44 11.33
CA LYS A 346 -17.23 16.08 12.58
C LYS A 346 -18.69 16.54 12.62
N GLY A 347 -19.59 15.65 13.00
CA GLY A 347 -21.01 15.91 13.02
C GLY A 347 -21.70 15.96 11.63
N ARG A 348 -21.00 15.70 10.54
CA ARG A 348 -21.58 15.58 9.20
C ARG A 348 -21.61 14.13 8.78
N ARG A 349 -22.78 13.67 8.30
CA ARG A 349 -22.89 12.32 7.73
C ARG A 349 -22.05 12.25 6.45
N ARG A 350 -21.11 11.30 6.38
CA ARG A 350 -20.45 10.95 5.14
C ARG A 350 -21.38 10.11 4.29
N THR A 351 -21.39 10.40 2.99
CA THR A 351 -22.05 9.58 1.98
C THR A 351 -20.97 8.88 1.19
N ASP A 352 -20.47 7.76 1.70
CA ASP A 352 -19.56 6.89 0.96
C ASP A 352 -20.27 5.56 0.66
N PRO A 353 -20.13 5.01 -0.55
CA PRO A 353 -19.38 5.58 -1.67
C PRO A 353 -20.05 6.83 -2.26
N VAL A 354 -19.21 7.80 -2.69
CA VAL A 354 -19.72 9.08 -3.24
C VAL A 354 -20.28 8.98 -4.66
N SER A 355 -19.83 7.99 -5.41
CA SER A 355 -20.27 7.66 -6.77
C SER A 355 -19.82 6.26 -7.17
N TYR A 356 -20.18 5.83 -8.35
CA TYR A 356 -19.84 4.53 -8.91
C TYR A 356 -19.19 4.69 -10.29
N SER A 357 -18.32 3.75 -10.69
CA SER A 357 -17.71 3.68 -12.01
C SER A 357 -18.79 3.50 -13.09
N ARG A 358 -18.51 3.98 -14.29
CA ARG A 358 -19.46 4.07 -15.39
C ARG A 358 -19.85 2.70 -15.95
N VAL A 359 -18.89 1.78 -16.05
CA VAL A 359 -19.07 0.50 -16.75
C VAL A 359 -19.55 -0.59 -15.79
N SER A 360 -18.76 -0.94 -14.80
CA SER A 360 -19.06 -2.07 -13.89
C SER A 360 -19.68 -1.65 -12.55
N HIS A 361 -20.02 -0.38 -12.37
CA HIS A 361 -20.63 0.16 -11.15
C HIS A 361 -19.84 -0.15 -9.87
N GLN A 362 -18.50 -0.06 -9.93
CA GLN A 362 -17.68 -0.20 -8.75
C GLN A 362 -17.64 1.09 -7.92
N PRO A 363 -17.65 0.95 -6.57
CA PRO A 363 -17.78 2.09 -5.68
C PRO A 363 -16.54 2.98 -5.66
N LYS A 364 -16.75 4.29 -5.50
CA LYS A 364 -15.72 5.30 -5.33
C LYS A 364 -15.54 5.64 -3.86
N TYR A 365 -14.44 5.22 -3.28
CA TYR A 365 -14.08 5.56 -1.91
C TYR A 365 -12.89 6.52 -1.86
N ASN A 366 -12.87 7.39 -0.86
CA ASN A 366 -11.81 8.37 -0.66
C ASN A 366 -11.47 9.21 -1.92
N GLY A 367 -12.44 9.39 -2.80
CA GLY A 367 -12.30 10.16 -4.03
C GLY A 367 -11.64 9.43 -5.21
N GLU A 368 -11.40 8.13 -5.12
CA GLU A 368 -10.75 7.32 -6.15
C GLU A 368 -11.60 6.11 -6.52
N PHE A 369 -11.57 5.74 -7.81
CA PHE A 369 -12.13 4.47 -8.28
C PHE A 369 -11.13 3.32 -8.11
N PRO A 370 -11.59 2.08 -7.99
CA PRO A 370 -10.72 0.91 -8.00
C PRO A 370 -9.89 0.84 -9.27
N VAL A 371 -8.59 0.55 -9.15
CA VAL A 371 -7.69 0.42 -10.31
C VAL A 371 -8.10 -0.73 -11.25
N SER A 372 -8.83 -1.72 -10.73
CA SER A 372 -9.38 -2.84 -11.50
C SER A 372 -10.33 -2.42 -12.62
N VAL A 373 -10.99 -1.25 -12.49
CA VAL A 373 -11.91 -0.75 -13.54
C VAL A 373 -11.24 0.17 -14.56
N MET A 374 -9.97 0.55 -14.37
CA MET A 374 -9.31 1.56 -15.21
C MET A 374 -9.27 1.15 -16.70
N ALA A 375 -8.96 -0.11 -16.99
CA ALA A 375 -8.92 -0.58 -18.37
C ALA A 375 -10.30 -0.54 -19.05
N GLU A 376 -11.37 -0.97 -18.36
CA GLU A 376 -12.72 -0.93 -18.93
C GLU A 376 -13.24 0.49 -19.17
N GLU A 377 -12.86 1.45 -18.31
CA GLU A 377 -13.23 2.86 -18.47
C GLU A 377 -12.52 3.52 -19.68
N ILE A 378 -11.36 3.00 -20.08
CA ILE A 378 -10.66 3.39 -21.32
C ILE A 378 -11.27 2.69 -22.54
N GLU A 379 -11.51 1.37 -22.46
CA GLU A 379 -11.90 0.54 -23.60
C GLU A 379 -13.35 0.72 -24.03
N THR A 380 -14.26 1.00 -23.07
CA THR A 380 -15.70 1.00 -23.33
C THR A 380 -16.17 2.36 -23.86
N PRO A 381 -16.66 2.44 -25.12
CA PRO A 381 -17.15 3.69 -25.69
C PRO A 381 -18.35 4.28 -24.93
N GLY A 382 -18.50 5.59 -24.97
CA GLY A 382 -19.64 6.31 -24.42
C GLY A 382 -19.25 7.60 -23.70
N GLU A 383 -20.25 8.31 -23.18
CA GLU A 383 -20.04 9.52 -22.40
C GLU A 383 -19.19 9.21 -21.16
N GLY A 384 -18.18 10.04 -20.88
CA GLY A 384 -17.23 9.84 -19.77
C GLY A 384 -16.17 8.78 -20.02
N GLN A 385 -16.06 8.19 -21.22
CA GLN A 385 -14.95 7.31 -21.60
C GLN A 385 -13.61 8.03 -21.42
N ILE A 386 -12.64 7.39 -20.80
CA ILE A 386 -11.28 7.91 -20.69
C ILE A 386 -10.61 7.84 -22.06
N ARG A 387 -10.16 8.99 -22.56
CA ARG A 387 -9.49 9.15 -23.84
C ARG A 387 -8.08 9.74 -23.70
N ALA A 388 -7.77 10.34 -22.55
CA ALA A 388 -6.41 10.71 -22.21
C ALA A 388 -6.06 10.31 -20.78
N MET A 389 -4.78 10.05 -20.52
CA MET A 389 -4.28 9.72 -19.19
C MET A 389 -3.12 10.62 -18.79
N LEU A 390 -3.14 11.04 -17.53
CA LEU A 390 -1.97 11.58 -16.83
C LEU A 390 -1.55 10.58 -15.75
N THR A 391 -0.31 10.12 -15.81
CA THR A 391 0.27 9.30 -14.75
C THR A 391 1.38 10.06 -14.02
N ILE A 392 1.45 9.95 -12.69
CA ILE A 392 2.49 10.59 -11.89
C ILE A 392 3.17 9.53 -11.04
N ALA A 393 4.45 9.26 -11.32
CA ALA A 393 5.30 8.30 -10.60
C ALA A 393 4.60 6.93 -10.41
N GLY A 394 3.95 6.44 -11.47
CA GLY A 394 3.12 5.24 -11.41
C GLY A 394 3.32 4.29 -12.57
N ASN A 395 3.31 2.97 -12.27
CA ASN A 395 3.47 1.92 -13.28
C ASN A 395 2.31 0.90 -13.19
N PRO A 396 1.05 1.31 -13.52
CA PRO A 396 -0.11 0.44 -13.40
C PRO A 396 -0.02 -0.84 -14.25
N VAL A 397 0.69 -0.85 -15.37
CA VAL A 397 0.90 -2.08 -16.18
C VAL A 397 1.58 -3.18 -15.36
N LEU A 398 2.48 -2.84 -14.43
CA LEU A 398 3.13 -3.82 -13.55
C LEU A 398 2.53 -3.92 -12.14
N THR A 399 1.68 -2.97 -11.73
CA THR A 399 1.23 -2.90 -10.33
C THR A 399 -0.28 -3.05 -10.14
N ALA A 400 -1.05 -3.07 -11.22
CA ALA A 400 -2.49 -3.31 -11.21
C ALA A 400 -2.82 -4.68 -11.85
N PRO A 401 -4.01 -5.26 -11.57
CA PRO A 401 -4.35 -6.57 -12.09
C PRO A 401 -4.53 -6.54 -13.61
N ASN A 402 -4.26 -7.66 -14.27
CA ASN A 402 -4.34 -7.81 -15.72
C ASN A 402 -3.53 -6.75 -16.49
N GLY A 403 -2.23 -6.66 -16.15
CA GLY A 403 -1.34 -5.64 -16.71
C GLY A 403 -1.31 -5.58 -18.22
N ARG A 404 -1.44 -6.72 -18.91
CA ARG A 404 -1.51 -6.79 -20.38
C ARG A 404 -2.74 -6.09 -20.92
N ARG A 405 -3.90 -6.23 -20.26
CA ARG A 405 -5.12 -5.50 -20.65
C ARG A 405 -4.94 -4.01 -20.46
N ILE A 406 -4.32 -3.59 -19.34
CA ILE A 406 -4.02 -2.18 -19.11
C ILE A 406 -3.11 -1.62 -20.18
N GLY A 407 -1.99 -2.29 -20.51
CA GLY A 407 -1.08 -1.86 -21.57
C GLY A 407 -1.83 -1.69 -22.90
N LYS A 408 -2.64 -2.69 -23.28
CA LYS A 408 -3.44 -2.61 -24.50
C LYS A 408 -4.47 -1.47 -24.47
N ALA A 409 -5.11 -1.22 -23.33
CA ALA A 409 -6.05 -0.11 -23.19
C ALA A 409 -5.34 1.24 -23.38
N LEU A 410 -4.15 1.41 -22.81
CA LEU A 410 -3.35 2.63 -22.94
C LEU A 410 -2.96 2.93 -24.41
N GLU A 411 -2.76 1.91 -25.26
CA GLU A 411 -2.53 2.09 -26.69
C GLU A 411 -3.70 2.75 -27.43
N GLY A 412 -4.91 2.65 -26.89
CA GLY A 412 -6.13 3.21 -27.45
C GLY A 412 -6.42 4.66 -27.07
N LEU A 413 -5.57 5.30 -26.27
CA LEU A 413 -5.74 6.70 -25.84
C LEU A 413 -5.42 7.68 -26.96
N ASP A 414 -6.12 8.82 -26.98
CA ASP A 414 -5.81 9.93 -27.87
C ASP A 414 -4.56 10.71 -27.44
N PHE A 415 -4.28 10.69 -26.12
CA PHE A 415 -3.10 11.30 -25.53
C PHE A 415 -2.75 10.71 -24.17
N MET A 416 -1.46 10.45 -23.95
CA MET A 416 -0.94 10.06 -22.63
C MET A 416 0.29 10.88 -22.27
N VAL A 417 0.27 11.49 -21.08
CA VAL A 417 1.44 12.15 -20.48
C VAL A 417 1.80 11.48 -19.16
N SER A 418 3.09 11.26 -18.95
CA SER A 418 3.63 10.65 -17.74
C SER A 418 4.65 11.57 -17.08
N ILE A 419 4.49 11.84 -15.78
CA ILE A 419 5.56 12.39 -14.94
C ILE A 419 6.29 11.19 -14.34
N ASP A 420 7.44 10.83 -14.90
CA ASP A 420 8.22 9.65 -14.51
C ASP A 420 9.69 9.82 -14.97
N ILE A 421 10.59 9.13 -14.29
CA ILE A 421 12.04 9.21 -14.54
C ILE A 421 12.58 8.07 -15.43
N HIS A 422 11.72 7.13 -15.85
CA HIS A 422 12.13 5.98 -16.66
C HIS A 422 11.19 5.70 -17.82
N HIS A 423 11.73 5.09 -18.87
CA HIS A 423 10.93 4.33 -19.82
C HIS A 423 10.60 2.96 -19.20
N ASN A 424 9.43 2.83 -18.60
CA ASN A 424 8.94 1.60 -17.98
C ASN A 424 7.73 1.03 -18.76
N ALA A 425 7.18 -0.08 -18.31
CA ALA A 425 6.06 -0.76 -18.96
C ALA A 425 4.79 0.10 -19.13
N THR A 426 4.65 1.18 -18.39
CA THR A 426 3.54 2.13 -18.54
C THR A 426 3.94 3.31 -19.41
N THR A 427 5.11 3.90 -19.18
CA THR A 427 5.53 5.09 -19.91
C THR A 427 5.90 4.81 -21.37
N GLU A 428 6.11 3.56 -21.76
CA GLU A 428 6.28 3.19 -23.18
C GLU A 428 5.03 3.51 -24.02
N HIS A 429 3.84 3.58 -23.40
CA HIS A 429 2.59 3.97 -24.02
C HIS A 429 2.39 5.49 -24.06
N ALA A 430 3.18 6.28 -23.32
CA ALA A 430 3.03 7.73 -23.28
C ALA A 430 3.45 8.40 -24.58
N ASP A 431 2.79 9.53 -24.90
CA ASP A 431 3.19 10.46 -25.95
C ASP A 431 4.22 11.48 -25.44
N LEU A 432 4.17 11.79 -24.14
CA LEU A 432 5.04 12.77 -23.50
C LEU A 432 5.49 12.27 -22.12
N ILE A 433 6.80 12.34 -21.86
CA ILE A 433 7.37 12.07 -20.54
C ILE A 433 7.99 13.35 -19.99
N LEU A 434 7.61 13.71 -18.77
CA LEU A 434 8.13 14.83 -17.98
C LEU A 434 8.93 14.26 -16.81
N PRO A 435 10.27 14.21 -16.86
CA PRO A 435 11.05 13.66 -15.77
C PRO A 435 11.12 14.60 -14.57
N GLY A 436 11.16 14.02 -13.38
CA GLY A 436 11.32 14.76 -12.12
C GLY A 436 12.60 14.43 -11.39
N THR A 437 12.70 14.95 -10.19
CA THR A 437 13.80 14.73 -9.25
C THR A 437 13.65 13.41 -8.51
N VAL A 438 14.77 12.87 -8.02
CA VAL A 438 14.82 11.66 -7.20
C VAL A 438 15.01 11.98 -5.72
N ALA A 439 14.88 10.97 -4.89
CA ALA A 439 14.82 11.06 -3.43
C ALA A 439 15.89 11.95 -2.77
N LEU A 440 17.15 11.90 -3.22
CA LEU A 440 18.24 12.68 -2.63
C LEU A 440 18.30 14.15 -3.12
N GLU A 441 17.54 14.47 -4.14
CA GLU A 441 17.45 15.79 -4.77
C GLU A 441 16.22 16.58 -4.31
N GLU A 442 15.45 16.03 -3.36
CA GLU A 442 14.25 16.66 -2.82
C GLU A 442 14.29 16.81 -1.31
N PRO A 443 13.67 17.87 -0.77
CA PRO A 443 13.45 17.95 0.67
C PRO A 443 12.48 16.85 1.11
N ILE A 444 12.55 16.47 2.37
CA ILE A 444 11.65 15.45 2.90
C ILE A 444 10.97 15.89 4.20
N TYR A 445 9.66 15.76 4.21
CA TYR A 445 8.77 15.60 5.36
C TYR A 445 7.74 14.55 4.98
N ASP A 446 7.59 13.49 5.74
CA ASP A 446 6.55 12.51 5.42
C ASP A 446 5.20 12.98 5.96
N MET A 447 4.27 13.31 5.06
CA MET A 447 2.94 13.83 5.44
C MET A 447 1.96 12.71 5.83
N VAL A 448 2.23 11.46 5.44
CA VAL A 448 1.26 10.36 5.52
C VAL A 448 1.65 9.34 6.58
N PHE A 449 2.89 8.87 6.56
CA PHE A 449 3.26 7.69 7.35
C PHE A 449 3.55 7.98 8.83
N HIS A 450 3.73 9.23 9.22
CA HIS A 450 3.67 9.61 10.64
C HIS A 450 2.30 9.29 11.26
N ALA A 451 1.21 9.32 10.46
CA ALA A 451 -0.12 8.93 10.92
C ALA A 451 -0.27 7.42 11.17
N PHE A 452 0.68 6.60 10.74
CA PHE A 452 0.66 5.15 10.88
C PHE A 452 1.86 4.61 11.67
N ALA A 453 2.66 5.48 12.29
CA ALA A 453 3.86 5.08 13.00
C ALA A 453 3.54 4.55 14.41
N VAL A 454 4.28 3.53 14.85
CA VAL A 454 4.16 2.97 16.21
C VAL A 454 4.68 3.91 17.31
N ARG A 455 5.18 5.09 16.93
CA ARG A 455 5.63 6.17 17.80
C ARG A 455 5.45 7.50 17.08
N ASN A 456 4.99 8.51 17.80
CA ASN A 456 4.87 9.85 17.24
C ASN A 456 6.25 10.48 17.05
N THR A 457 6.54 10.92 15.83
CA THR A 457 7.81 11.56 15.46
C THR A 457 7.56 12.64 14.41
N ALA A 458 8.53 13.55 14.23
CA ALA A 458 8.56 14.51 13.14
C ALA A 458 9.99 14.72 12.68
N GLY A 459 10.21 14.88 11.37
CA GLY A 459 11.54 15.15 10.82
C GLY A 459 11.45 15.86 9.48
N TYR A 460 12.27 16.89 9.28
CA TYR A 460 12.40 17.60 8.02
C TYR A 460 13.88 17.69 7.63
N ALA A 461 14.17 17.47 6.37
CA ALA A 461 15.53 17.66 5.84
C ALA A 461 15.50 18.26 4.43
N ARG A 462 16.50 19.10 4.14
CA ARG A 462 16.74 19.65 2.81
C ARG A 462 17.29 18.59 1.85
N PRO A 463 17.32 18.85 0.52
CA PRO A 463 18.00 17.99 -0.43
C PRO A 463 19.46 17.73 -0.03
N VAL A 464 19.97 16.54 -0.34
CA VAL A 464 21.42 16.21 -0.20
C VAL A 464 22.21 16.76 -1.35
N PHE A 465 21.61 16.72 -2.55
CA PHE A 465 22.22 17.20 -3.79
C PHE A 465 21.25 18.09 -4.56
N ASP A 466 21.81 18.98 -5.35
CA ASP A 466 21.03 19.67 -6.36
C ASP A 466 20.61 18.68 -7.46
N PRO A 467 19.45 18.87 -8.10
CA PRO A 467 19.06 18.08 -9.26
C PRO A 467 19.99 18.38 -10.45
N PRO A 468 20.01 17.50 -11.49
CA PRO A 468 20.67 17.82 -12.76
C PRO A 468 20.21 19.15 -13.32
N ASP A 469 21.11 19.88 -14.01
CA ASP A 469 20.86 21.21 -14.56
C ASP A 469 19.53 21.28 -15.31
N GLY A 470 18.68 22.21 -14.90
CA GLY A 470 17.38 22.47 -15.52
C GLY A 470 16.26 21.48 -15.15
N THR A 471 16.53 20.42 -14.40
CA THR A 471 15.47 19.48 -13.95
C THR A 471 14.68 20.08 -12.79
N PRO A 472 13.39 20.42 -12.98
CA PRO A 472 12.57 20.96 -11.89
C PRO A 472 12.12 19.86 -10.93
N PRO A 473 11.88 20.18 -9.64
CA PRO A 473 11.18 19.29 -8.74
C PRO A 473 9.80 18.88 -9.28
N GLU A 474 9.37 17.64 -9.04
CA GLU A 474 8.09 17.18 -9.57
C GLU A 474 6.90 18.05 -9.17
N HIS A 475 6.84 18.52 -7.93
CA HIS A 475 5.77 19.41 -7.48
C HIS A 475 5.71 20.73 -8.29
N LEU A 476 6.85 21.22 -8.76
CA LEU A 476 6.90 22.41 -9.61
C LEU A 476 6.37 22.11 -11.02
N LEU A 477 6.67 20.92 -11.56
CA LEU A 477 6.06 20.45 -12.82
C LEU A 477 4.54 20.39 -12.71
N ILE A 478 4.02 19.80 -11.64
CA ILE A 478 2.58 19.70 -11.38
C ILE A 478 1.96 21.11 -11.29
N ARG A 479 2.58 22.02 -10.54
CA ARG A 479 2.11 23.40 -10.37
C ARG A 479 2.14 24.18 -11.68
N ARG A 480 3.20 24.04 -12.50
CA ARG A 480 3.28 24.65 -13.84
C ARG A 480 2.19 24.11 -14.78
N LEU A 481 1.94 22.81 -14.74
CA LEU A 481 0.84 22.20 -15.49
C LEU A 481 -0.51 22.76 -15.04
N VAL A 482 -0.75 22.91 -13.73
CA VAL A 482 -1.96 23.55 -13.19
C VAL A 482 -2.09 24.98 -13.69
N ALA A 483 -1.01 25.77 -13.65
CA ALA A 483 -1.00 27.15 -14.15
C ALA A 483 -1.35 27.21 -15.65
N ALA A 484 -0.75 26.34 -16.46
CA ALA A 484 -1.03 26.26 -17.91
C ALA A 484 -2.48 25.81 -18.19
N LEU A 485 -3.06 24.92 -17.37
CA LEU A 485 -4.45 24.49 -17.51
C LEU A 485 -5.47 25.55 -17.08
N THR A 486 -5.15 26.42 -16.12
CA THR A 486 -6.16 27.28 -15.46
C THR A 486 -5.88 28.77 -15.58
N GLY A 487 -4.69 29.18 -15.97
CA GLY A 487 -4.24 30.56 -15.92
C GLY A 487 -3.98 31.10 -14.51
N ALA A 488 -4.01 30.23 -13.48
CA ALA A 488 -3.79 30.62 -12.09
C ALA A 488 -2.29 30.75 -11.76
N ASP A 489 -1.99 31.52 -10.72
CA ASP A 489 -0.63 31.60 -10.17
C ASP A 489 -0.19 30.25 -9.55
N LEU A 490 1.12 30.04 -9.43
CA LEU A 490 1.70 28.81 -8.85
C LEU A 490 1.32 28.60 -7.37
N GLY A 491 0.84 29.64 -6.69
CA GLY A 491 0.55 29.61 -5.26
C GLY A 491 1.82 29.55 -4.36
N PRO A 492 1.67 29.38 -3.05
CA PRO A 492 2.79 29.35 -2.11
C PRO A 492 3.68 28.12 -2.31
N GLU A 493 4.97 28.26 -1.97
CA GLU A 493 5.90 27.13 -2.00
C GLU A 493 5.54 26.04 -0.98
N PRO A 494 5.84 24.76 -1.25
CA PRO A 494 5.50 23.67 -0.35
C PRO A 494 6.06 23.82 1.07
N GLU A 495 7.28 24.35 1.24
CA GLU A 495 7.88 24.58 2.56
C GLU A 495 7.07 25.61 3.37
N ALA A 496 6.61 26.69 2.73
CA ALA A 496 5.75 27.69 3.38
C ALA A 496 4.37 27.10 3.79
N GLN A 497 3.82 26.23 2.94
CA GLN A 497 2.60 25.51 3.26
C GLN A 497 2.82 24.54 4.43
N LEU A 498 3.93 23.80 4.44
CA LEU A 498 4.30 22.90 5.55
C LEU A 498 4.45 23.67 6.85
N THR A 499 5.12 24.82 6.83
CA THR A 499 5.26 25.72 7.99
C THR A 499 3.89 26.11 8.57
N ALA A 500 2.95 26.50 7.72
CA ALA A 500 1.60 26.85 8.16
C ALA A 500 0.82 25.65 8.72
N LEU A 501 0.96 24.48 8.13
CA LEU A 501 0.30 23.25 8.60
C LEU A 501 0.85 22.79 9.96
N LEU A 502 2.17 22.81 10.16
CA LEU A 502 2.78 22.47 11.44
C LEU A 502 2.42 23.46 12.53
N ALA A 503 2.35 24.75 12.21
CA ALA A 503 1.92 25.79 13.16
C ALA A 503 0.45 25.64 13.62
N SER A 504 -0.37 24.93 12.88
CA SER A 504 -1.76 24.60 13.25
C SER A 504 -1.94 23.18 13.80
N GLY A 505 -0.87 22.40 13.86
CA GLY A 505 -0.90 21.01 14.29
C GLY A 505 -0.89 20.82 15.81
N PRO A 506 -1.14 19.59 16.29
CA PRO A 506 -1.23 19.30 17.74
C PRO A 506 0.09 19.47 18.50
N HIS A 507 1.22 19.60 17.81
CA HIS A 507 2.56 19.79 18.38
C HIS A 507 3.19 21.14 18.00
N ALA A 508 2.40 22.15 17.65
CA ALA A 508 2.87 23.45 17.18
C ALA A 508 3.87 24.16 18.13
N GLU A 509 3.76 23.89 19.45
CA GLU A 509 4.70 24.44 20.43
C GLU A 509 6.08 23.77 20.43
N LYS A 510 6.19 22.55 19.83
CA LYS A 510 7.41 21.72 19.82
C LYS A 510 8.01 21.55 18.44
N VAL A 511 7.23 21.74 17.38
CA VAL A 511 7.59 21.39 16.01
C VAL A 511 7.35 22.57 15.08
N SER A 512 8.41 23.10 14.50
CA SER A 512 8.39 24.03 13.36
C SER A 512 9.42 23.58 12.31
N VAL A 513 9.30 24.05 11.08
CA VAL A 513 10.29 23.73 10.02
C VAL A 513 11.68 24.21 10.43
N GLU A 514 11.81 25.39 10.99
CA GLU A 514 13.06 25.96 11.49
C GLU A 514 13.67 25.07 12.58
N GLY A 515 12.87 24.69 13.61
CA GLY A 515 13.33 23.84 14.71
C GLY A 515 13.77 22.45 14.24
N LEU A 516 13.08 21.88 13.24
CA LEU A 516 13.45 20.60 12.65
C LEU A 516 14.76 20.70 11.83
N LEU A 517 15.06 21.85 11.23
CA LEU A 517 16.34 22.10 10.54
C LEU A 517 17.50 22.29 11.53
N GLU A 518 17.25 22.88 12.69
CA GLU A 518 18.25 23.06 13.76
C GLU A 518 18.56 21.74 14.48
N THR A 519 17.62 20.77 14.45
CA THR A 519 17.78 19.44 15.05
C THR A 519 17.78 18.37 13.95
N PRO A 520 18.90 18.16 13.23
CA PRO A 520 18.94 17.22 12.13
C PRO A 520 18.57 15.79 12.54
N GLY A 521 17.68 15.17 11.80
CA GLY A 521 17.10 13.85 12.08
C GLY A 521 15.62 13.96 12.45
N ALA A 522 15.12 13.00 13.21
CA ALA A 522 13.73 13.02 13.68
C ALA A 522 13.64 13.39 15.16
N VAL A 523 12.63 14.20 15.49
CA VAL A 523 12.29 14.58 16.87
C VAL A 523 11.28 13.58 17.42
N ASP A 524 11.47 13.17 18.68
CA ASP A 524 10.58 12.29 19.41
C ASP A 524 9.39 13.07 20.02
N LEU A 525 8.17 12.70 19.62
CA LEU A 525 6.94 13.28 20.15
C LEU A 525 6.22 12.36 21.14
N GLY A 526 6.82 11.20 21.44
CA GLY A 526 6.33 10.27 22.44
C GLY A 526 5.59 9.04 21.88
N PRO A 527 5.23 8.10 22.77
CA PRO A 527 4.48 6.91 22.44
C PRO A 527 3.04 7.26 22.01
N LEU A 528 2.32 6.25 21.50
CA LEU A 528 0.89 6.36 21.25
C LEU A 528 0.14 6.47 22.58
N GLU A 529 -0.86 7.34 22.63
CA GLU A 529 -1.71 7.54 23.80
C GLU A 529 -3.19 7.39 23.41
N PRO A 530 -4.08 6.91 24.31
CA PRO A 530 -5.51 6.84 24.05
C PRO A 530 -6.07 8.20 23.63
N SER A 531 -6.89 8.20 22.60
CA SER A 531 -7.36 9.44 21.95
C SER A 531 -8.87 9.48 21.69
N LEU A 532 -9.59 8.40 21.95
CA LEU A 532 -11.06 8.37 21.87
C LEU A 532 -11.71 8.89 23.17
N PRO A 533 -12.92 9.45 23.11
CA PRO A 533 -13.79 9.65 21.94
C PRO A 533 -13.45 10.88 21.06
N PRO A 534 -12.57 11.85 21.48
CA PRO A 534 -12.39 13.09 20.73
C PRO A 534 -12.03 12.92 19.24
N ARG A 535 -11.35 11.84 18.86
CA ARG A 535 -10.96 11.57 17.46
C ARG A 535 -12.04 10.89 16.60
N LEU A 536 -13.17 10.49 17.16
CA LEU A 536 -14.27 9.92 16.36
C LEU A 536 -14.89 10.96 15.44
N GLU A 537 -15.12 10.56 14.20
CA GLU A 537 -15.70 11.39 13.14
C GLU A 537 -17.11 10.91 12.72
N THR A 538 -17.65 9.88 13.39
CA THR A 538 -19.04 9.44 13.20
C THR A 538 -20.03 10.53 13.60
N ALA A 539 -21.18 10.58 12.93
CA ALA A 539 -22.16 11.65 13.16
C ALA A 539 -22.75 11.65 14.58
N ASP A 540 -22.84 10.48 15.20
CA ASP A 540 -23.37 10.24 16.56
C ASP A 540 -22.26 10.13 17.62
N GLY A 541 -20.99 10.23 17.22
CA GLY A 541 -19.83 10.08 18.11
C GLY A 541 -19.67 8.67 18.68
N LYS A 542 -20.18 7.63 18.02
CA LYS A 542 -20.08 6.23 18.45
C LYS A 542 -19.16 5.41 17.55
N LEU A 543 -18.62 4.32 18.10
CA LEU A 543 -17.97 3.23 17.38
C LEU A 543 -19.05 2.27 16.85
N HIS A 544 -19.15 2.12 15.55
CA HIS A 544 -20.13 1.24 14.92
C HIS A 544 -19.55 -0.17 14.74
N LEU A 545 -20.07 -1.15 15.49
CA LEU A 545 -19.60 -2.54 15.44
C LEU A 545 -20.18 -3.33 14.28
N ALA A 546 -21.40 -3.01 13.86
CA ALA A 546 -22.17 -3.75 12.87
C ALA A 546 -22.75 -2.82 11.78
N PRO A 547 -21.93 -2.10 10.99
CA PRO A 547 -22.43 -1.36 9.85
C PRO A 547 -23.04 -2.27 8.80
N ASP A 548 -24.21 -1.90 8.27
CA ASP A 548 -24.99 -2.70 7.30
C ASP A 548 -24.15 -3.15 6.10
N VAL A 549 -23.25 -2.30 5.59
CA VAL A 549 -22.39 -2.62 4.44
C VAL A 549 -21.57 -3.90 4.62
N PHE A 550 -21.17 -4.23 5.85
CA PHE A 550 -20.46 -5.47 6.15
C PHE A 550 -21.41 -6.62 6.41
N LEU A 551 -22.53 -6.36 7.11
CA LEU A 551 -23.54 -7.39 7.41
C LEU A 551 -24.19 -7.91 6.14
N ASP A 552 -24.46 -7.07 5.17
CA ASP A 552 -25.08 -7.41 3.88
C ASP A 552 -24.16 -8.31 3.01
N ASP A 553 -22.84 -8.31 3.25
CA ASP A 553 -21.89 -9.16 2.51
C ASP A 553 -21.64 -10.52 3.19
N LEU A 554 -22.08 -10.73 4.43
CA LEU A 554 -21.91 -12.01 5.14
C LEU A 554 -22.58 -13.22 4.46
N PRO A 555 -23.75 -13.09 3.83
CA PRO A 555 -24.34 -14.19 3.05
C PRO A 555 -23.46 -14.63 1.87
N ARG A 556 -22.76 -13.70 1.18
CA ARG A 556 -21.81 -14.02 0.12
C ARG A 556 -20.60 -14.79 0.68
N LEU A 557 -20.09 -14.39 1.86
CA LEU A 557 -19.02 -15.11 2.54
C LEU A 557 -19.47 -16.52 2.94
N LEU A 558 -20.65 -16.69 3.54
CA LEU A 558 -21.18 -18.02 3.93
C LEU A 558 -21.30 -18.96 2.74
N GLY A 559 -21.73 -18.44 1.58
CA GLY A 559 -21.81 -19.18 0.32
C GLY A 559 -20.46 -19.44 -0.35
N PHE A 560 -19.39 -18.77 0.12
CA PHE A 560 -18.09 -18.92 -0.48
C PHE A 560 -17.46 -20.26 -0.10
N ALA A 561 -17.22 -21.08 -1.11
CA ALA A 561 -16.32 -22.21 -1.03
C ALA A 561 -15.07 -21.85 -1.82
N ALA A 562 -13.91 -21.86 -1.19
CA ALA A 562 -12.63 -21.79 -1.89
C ALA A 562 -12.47 -23.08 -2.72
N ALA A 563 -13.36 -23.25 -3.71
CA ALA A 563 -13.35 -24.41 -4.59
C ALA A 563 -12.22 -24.22 -5.57
N ALA A 564 -11.26 -25.16 -5.57
CA ALA A 564 -10.28 -25.24 -6.64
C ALA A 564 -11.05 -25.43 -7.96
N ASP A 565 -10.84 -24.50 -8.91
CA ASP A 565 -11.23 -24.72 -10.30
C ASP A 565 -10.47 -25.97 -10.80
N PRO A 566 -11.13 -27.04 -11.22
CA PRO A 566 -10.42 -28.25 -11.68
C PRO A 566 -9.40 -27.98 -12.81
N ALA A 567 -9.65 -26.95 -13.60
CA ALA A 567 -8.70 -26.51 -14.64
C ALA A 567 -7.52 -25.69 -14.09
N ARG A 568 -7.69 -25.11 -12.90
CA ARG A 568 -6.71 -24.25 -12.23
C ARG A 568 -6.67 -24.57 -10.73
N PRO A 569 -6.08 -25.73 -10.38
CA PRO A 569 -6.23 -26.30 -9.04
C PRO A 569 -5.38 -25.65 -7.95
N PHE A 570 -4.52 -24.71 -8.29
CA PHE A 570 -3.68 -23.98 -7.33
C PHE A 570 -4.22 -22.59 -7.07
N LEU A 571 -3.97 -22.10 -5.84
CA LEU A 571 -4.26 -20.72 -5.48
C LEU A 571 -2.96 -19.92 -5.42
N MET A 572 -2.87 -18.90 -6.27
CA MET A 572 -1.70 -18.02 -6.31
C MET A 572 -1.84 -16.89 -5.29
N ILE A 573 -0.75 -16.60 -4.58
CA ILE A 573 -0.60 -15.43 -3.71
C ILE A 573 0.62 -14.60 -4.13
N GLY A 574 0.54 -13.30 -3.90
CA GLY A 574 1.67 -12.40 -4.04
C GLY A 574 2.67 -12.52 -2.88
N ARG A 575 3.94 -12.17 -3.11
CA ARG A 575 4.91 -11.98 -2.03
C ARG A 575 5.75 -10.73 -2.20
N ARG A 576 6.11 -10.13 -1.08
CA ARG A 576 7.12 -9.06 -1.02
C ARG A 576 8.48 -9.60 -0.68
N GLN A 577 9.51 -8.85 -1.03
CA GLN A 577 10.91 -9.18 -0.74
C GLN A 577 11.61 -7.97 -0.14
N VAL A 578 12.55 -8.20 0.79
CA VAL A 578 13.25 -7.11 1.49
C VAL A 578 14.05 -6.19 0.56
N ARG A 579 14.50 -6.72 -0.58
CA ARG A 579 15.30 -5.98 -1.58
C ARG A 579 14.48 -5.36 -2.71
N SER A 580 13.15 -5.48 -2.69
CA SER A 580 12.28 -4.87 -3.69
C SER A 580 11.24 -3.96 -3.05
N HIS A 581 10.80 -2.96 -3.79
CA HIS A 581 9.67 -2.11 -3.44
C HIS A 581 8.84 -1.82 -4.68
N ASN A 582 7.65 -2.39 -4.73
CA ASN A 582 6.77 -2.34 -5.91
C ASN A 582 7.55 -2.57 -7.22
N SER A 583 7.36 -1.74 -8.25
CA SER A 583 8.01 -1.88 -9.57
C SER A 583 9.18 -0.92 -9.82
N TRP A 584 9.64 -0.15 -8.84
CA TRP A 584 10.59 0.95 -9.09
C TRP A 584 11.99 0.75 -8.50
N THR A 585 12.26 -0.35 -7.81
CA THR A 585 13.59 -0.61 -7.22
C THR A 585 14.41 -1.64 -8.01
N GLN A 586 13.85 -2.25 -9.04
CA GLN A 586 14.48 -3.35 -9.78
C GLN A 586 15.61 -2.90 -10.72
N ASN A 587 15.70 -1.58 -11.02
CA ASN A 587 16.82 -1.06 -11.81
C ASN A 587 18.08 -0.76 -10.96
N SER A 588 18.04 -1.01 -9.64
CA SER A 588 19.23 -0.93 -8.78
C SER A 588 20.01 -2.24 -8.77
N LEU A 589 21.23 -2.23 -9.30
CA LEU A 589 22.11 -3.40 -9.28
C LEU A 589 22.40 -3.90 -7.86
N ARG A 590 22.48 -3.02 -6.88
CA ARG A 590 22.67 -3.39 -5.44
C ARG A 590 21.53 -4.26 -4.95
N LEU A 591 20.31 -4.01 -5.41
CA LEU A 591 19.11 -4.70 -4.95
C LEU A 591 18.87 -6.01 -5.70
N VAL A 592 19.12 -6.06 -7.00
CA VAL A 592 18.83 -7.24 -7.82
C VAL A 592 19.98 -8.25 -7.91
N LYS A 593 21.22 -7.86 -7.63
CA LYS A 593 22.38 -8.75 -7.69
C LYS A 593 22.23 -10.00 -6.82
N GLY A 594 22.89 -11.07 -7.22
CA GLY A 594 22.91 -12.37 -6.53
C GLY A 594 21.91 -13.36 -7.14
N ARG A 595 21.31 -14.23 -6.31
CA ARG A 595 20.35 -15.24 -6.80
C ARG A 595 19.12 -14.58 -7.43
N ASN A 596 18.56 -15.22 -8.44
CA ASN A 596 17.28 -14.83 -8.99
C ASN A 596 16.20 -14.88 -7.90
N ARG A 597 15.40 -13.84 -7.79
CA ARG A 597 14.30 -13.72 -6.83
C ARG A 597 12.93 -13.68 -7.49
N CYS A 598 12.90 -13.56 -8.81
CA CYS A 598 11.67 -13.66 -9.60
C CYS A 598 11.39 -15.15 -9.85
N THR A 599 10.88 -15.85 -8.85
CA THR A 599 10.64 -17.30 -8.83
C THR A 599 9.21 -17.59 -8.40
N VAL A 600 8.66 -18.74 -8.82
CA VAL A 600 7.42 -19.28 -8.24
C VAL A 600 7.78 -20.27 -7.13
N GLN A 601 7.30 -20.00 -5.90
CA GLN A 601 7.41 -20.96 -4.79
C GLN A 601 6.34 -22.03 -4.92
N ILE A 602 6.76 -23.30 -4.81
CA ILE A 602 5.90 -24.49 -4.98
C ILE A 602 6.20 -25.48 -3.86
N HIS A 603 5.15 -26.08 -3.28
CA HIS A 603 5.33 -27.13 -2.29
C HIS A 603 5.97 -28.40 -2.92
N PRO A 604 6.90 -29.13 -2.23
CA PRO A 604 7.56 -30.30 -2.79
C PRO A 604 6.63 -31.41 -3.30
N GLU A 605 5.52 -31.66 -2.61
CA GLU A 605 4.51 -32.64 -3.04
C GLU A 605 3.84 -32.25 -4.37
N ASP A 606 3.54 -30.97 -4.54
CA ASP A 606 2.95 -30.44 -5.77
C ASP A 606 3.95 -30.46 -6.92
N ALA A 607 5.21 -30.08 -6.65
CA ALA A 607 6.30 -30.14 -7.63
C ALA A 607 6.54 -31.56 -8.12
N ALA A 608 6.63 -32.54 -7.19
CA ALA A 608 6.82 -33.95 -7.53
C ALA A 608 5.66 -34.48 -8.38
N ARG A 609 4.41 -34.16 -8.04
CA ARG A 609 3.21 -34.57 -8.78
C ARG A 609 3.20 -34.03 -10.21
N LEU A 610 3.75 -32.85 -10.44
CA LEU A 610 3.80 -32.18 -11.75
C LEU A 610 5.11 -32.40 -12.52
N GLY A 611 6.09 -33.13 -11.96
CA GLY A 611 7.41 -33.31 -12.56
C GLY A 611 8.24 -32.02 -12.63
N ILE A 612 7.96 -31.05 -11.78
CA ILE A 612 8.69 -29.78 -11.71
C ILE A 612 9.95 -29.98 -10.87
N VAL A 613 11.08 -29.52 -11.38
CA VAL A 613 12.38 -29.55 -10.69
C VAL A 613 12.76 -28.15 -10.18
N ASP A 614 13.51 -28.10 -9.09
CA ASP A 614 13.99 -26.83 -8.53
C ASP A 614 14.87 -26.07 -9.54
N GLY A 615 14.58 -24.79 -9.75
CA GLY A 615 15.25 -23.96 -10.75
C GLY A 615 14.78 -24.17 -12.20
N GLY A 616 13.93 -25.18 -12.47
CA GLY A 616 13.33 -25.41 -13.81
C GLY A 616 12.24 -24.37 -14.10
N ASP A 617 12.05 -24.04 -15.38
CA ASP A 617 11.02 -23.10 -15.79
C ASP A 617 9.62 -23.69 -15.66
N VAL A 618 8.72 -22.89 -15.09
CA VAL A 618 7.32 -23.22 -14.87
C VAL A 618 6.43 -22.15 -15.49
N GLU A 619 5.53 -22.56 -16.35
CA GLU A 619 4.42 -21.73 -16.79
C GLU A 619 3.33 -21.73 -15.71
N VAL A 620 2.96 -20.53 -15.27
CA VAL A 620 1.83 -20.27 -14.39
C VAL A 620 0.74 -19.62 -15.22
N SER A 621 -0.41 -20.26 -15.36
CA SER A 621 -1.51 -19.77 -16.20
C SER A 621 -2.78 -19.54 -15.36
N GLY A 622 -3.34 -18.33 -15.47
CA GLY A 622 -4.60 -17.88 -14.89
C GLY A 622 -5.72 -17.80 -15.94
N ARG A 623 -6.82 -17.14 -15.57
CA ARG A 623 -7.93 -16.88 -16.50
C ARG A 623 -7.54 -15.87 -17.59
N VAL A 624 -6.75 -14.87 -17.24
CA VAL A 624 -6.45 -13.71 -18.10
C VAL A 624 -5.15 -13.84 -18.89
N GLY A 625 -4.26 -14.75 -18.51
CA GLY A 625 -2.98 -14.94 -19.19
C GLY A 625 -2.05 -15.91 -18.47
N ALA A 626 -0.81 -15.93 -18.91
CA ALA A 626 0.23 -16.78 -18.33
C ALA A 626 1.56 -16.06 -18.24
N THR A 627 2.42 -16.50 -17.32
CA THR A 627 3.80 -16.05 -17.16
C THR A 627 4.70 -17.24 -16.88
N THR A 628 5.98 -17.15 -17.27
CA THR A 628 6.96 -18.23 -17.06
C THR A 628 8.10 -17.73 -16.18
N LEU A 629 8.44 -18.52 -15.15
CA LEU A 629 9.49 -18.17 -14.20
C LEU A 629 10.08 -19.43 -13.56
N PRO A 630 11.31 -19.38 -13.03
CA PRO A 630 11.94 -20.53 -12.40
C PRO A 630 11.20 -20.96 -11.12
N ALA A 631 11.12 -22.28 -10.90
CA ALA A 631 10.60 -22.86 -9.67
C ALA A 631 11.55 -22.64 -8.48
N GLU A 632 10.99 -22.40 -7.32
CA GLU A 632 11.65 -22.46 -6.00
C GLU A 632 10.87 -23.47 -5.15
N ILE A 633 11.40 -24.69 -5.02
CA ILE A 633 10.71 -25.76 -4.28
C ILE A 633 10.97 -25.57 -2.80
N THR A 634 9.90 -25.45 -1.99
CA THR A 634 10.00 -25.14 -0.57
C THR A 634 8.83 -25.62 0.26
N ASN A 635 9.10 -26.13 1.47
CA ASN A 635 8.08 -26.44 2.48
C ASN A 635 7.54 -25.17 3.19
N ALA A 636 8.01 -23.99 2.81
CA ALA A 636 7.55 -22.73 3.39
C ALA A 636 6.20 -22.27 2.85
N ILE A 637 5.60 -22.99 1.92
CA ILE A 637 4.27 -22.72 1.37
C ILE A 637 3.34 -23.91 1.57
N ALA A 638 2.06 -23.65 1.77
CA ALA A 638 1.06 -24.72 1.92
C ALA A 638 0.87 -25.50 0.61
N PRO A 639 0.60 -26.82 0.66
CA PRO A 639 0.19 -27.60 -0.52
C PRO A 639 -1.00 -26.96 -1.23
N GLY A 640 -1.03 -26.99 -2.56
CA GLY A 640 -2.08 -26.35 -3.37
C GLY A 640 -1.98 -24.82 -3.48
N VAL A 641 -0.96 -24.20 -2.87
CA VAL A 641 -0.71 -22.76 -2.95
C VAL A 641 0.61 -22.50 -3.66
N VAL A 642 0.66 -21.45 -4.49
CA VAL A 642 1.90 -20.99 -5.11
C VAL A 642 2.10 -19.50 -4.85
N SER A 643 3.36 -19.05 -4.79
CA SER A 643 3.67 -17.65 -4.50
C SER A 643 4.62 -17.04 -5.52
N ILE A 644 4.23 -15.89 -6.09
CA ILE A 644 5.02 -15.12 -7.06
C ILE A 644 5.34 -13.74 -6.49
N PRO A 645 6.57 -13.20 -6.67
CA PRO A 645 6.90 -11.86 -6.20
C PRO A 645 6.26 -10.79 -7.07
N GLN A 646 5.77 -9.72 -6.45
CA GLN A 646 5.21 -8.58 -7.17
C GLN A 646 6.26 -7.56 -7.59
N GLY A 647 5.93 -6.73 -8.59
CA GLY A 647 6.75 -5.60 -9.06
C GLY A 647 7.85 -5.98 -10.04
N TRP A 648 7.94 -7.21 -10.48
CA TRP A 648 8.80 -7.69 -11.55
C TRP A 648 8.07 -7.64 -12.89
N GLY A 649 8.80 -7.82 -13.99
CA GLY A 649 8.21 -7.92 -15.33
C GLY A 649 8.59 -6.78 -16.28
N GLN A 650 9.61 -5.98 -15.95
CA GLN A 650 10.13 -4.98 -16.89
C GLN A 650 10.78 -5.69 -18.09
N SER A 651 10.17 -5.57 -19.26
CA SER A 651 10.64 -6.18 -20.51
C SER A 651 11.11 -5.16 -21.56
N GLY A 652 10.78 -3.88 -21.38
CA GLY A 652 11.15 -2.81 -22.32
C GLY A 652 12.59 -2.34 -22.17
N GLY A 653 13.14 -1.75 -23.23
CA GLY A 653 14.54 -1.33 -23.30
C GLY A 653 14.98 -0.16 -22.41
N GLY A 654 14.07 0.42 -21.61
CA GLY A 654 14.31 1.63 -20.85
C GLY A 654 14.77 1.43 -19.40
N MET A 655 14.75 0.19 -18.87
CA MET A 655 15.25 -0.16 -17.53
C MET A 655 16.09 -1.44 -17.67
N GLN A 656 17.34 -1.28 -18.11
CA GLN A 656 18.17 -2.41 -18.55
C GLN A 656 18.52 -3.39 -17.45
N ILE A 657 18.78 -2.91 -16.24
CA ILE A 657 19.11 -3.79 -15.10
C ILE A 657 17.86 -4.59 -14.69
N ALA A 658 16.71 -3.95 -14.62
CA ALA A 658 15.45 -4.59 -14.26
C ALA A 658 15.04 -5.65 -15.29
N ALA A 659 15.18 -5.37 -16.60
CA ALA A 659 14.88 -6.31 -17.67
C ALA A 659 15.75 -7.57 -17.63
N ARG A 660 17.00 -7.45 -17.19
CA ARG A 660 17.91 -8.61 -17.00
C ARG A 660 17.64 -9.39 -15.71
N ALA A 661 17.05 -8.75 -14.70
CA ALA A 661 16.84 -9.34 -13.39
C ALA A 661 15.62 -10.27 -13.31
N GLY A 662 14.61 -10.06 -14.18
CA GLY A 662 13.42 -10.91 -14.26
C GLY A 662 12.28 -10.22 -15.02
N THR A 663 11.77 -10.91 -16.03
CA THR A 663 10.74 -10.39 -16.96
C THR A 663 9.33 -10.89 -16.66
N ALA A 664 9.16 -11.81 -15.69
CA ALA A 664 7.85 -12.36 -15.33
C ALA A 664 7.08 -11.42 -14.42
N SER A 665 5.86 -11.05 -14.82
CA SER A 665 4.93 -10.25 -13.99
C SER A 665 3.86 -11.15 -13.39
N ILE A 666 3.63 -11.03 -12.07
CA ILE A 666 2.47 -11.65 -11.42
C ILE A 666 1.16 -11.10 -12.01
N ASN A 667 1.15 -9.85 -12.47
CA ASN A 667 -0.03 -9.19 -13.01
C ASN A 667 -0.38 -9.60 -14.46
N ASP A 668 0.42 -10.47 -15.07
CA ASP A 668 0.02 -11.19 -16.27
C ASP A 668 -1.00 -12.31 -16.01
N VAL A 669 -1.17 -12.70 -14.73
CA VAL A 669 -2.09 -13.77 -14.32
C VAL A 669 -3.13 -13.34 -13.28
N THR A 670 -2.96 -12.18 -12.63
CA THR A 670 -3.97 -11.62 -11.72
C THR A 670 -5.18 -11.13 -12.51
N ASP A 671 -6.37 -11.42 -12.00
CA ASP A 671 -7.63 -11.22 -12.69
C ASP A 671 -8.30 -9.93 -12.22
N ASP A 672 -8.50 -8.97 -13.11
CA ASP A 672 -9.11 -7.67 -12.85
C ASP A 672 -10.61 -7.73 -12.50
N THR A 673 -11.29 -8.87 -12.77
CA THR A 673 -12.66 -9.10 -12.34
C THR A 673 -12.77 -9.64 -10.91
N ARG A 674 -11.64 -10.05 -10.31
CA ARG A 674 -11.59 -10.49 -8.90
C ARG A 674 -11.37 -9.28 -8.00
N ILE A 675 -12.38 -8.94 -7.25
CA ILE A 675 -12.39 -7.74 -6.40
C ILE A 675 -13.04 -8.05 -5.05
N ASP A 676 -12.74 -7.25 -4.06
CA ASP A 676 -13.53 -7.13 -2.84
C ASP A 676 -14.85 -6.39 -3.16
N ALA A 677 -15.97 -7.05 -2.98
CA ALA A 677 -17.27 -6.55 -3.43
C ALA A 677 -17.68 -5.21 -2.78
N ILE A 678 -17.25 -4.97 -1.54
CA ILE A 678 -17.60 -3.75 -0.80
C ILE A 678 -16.79 -2.55 -1.28
N SER A 679 -15.48 -2.74 -1.49
CA SER A 679 -14.55 -1.64 -1.77
C SER A 679 -14.15 -1.54 -3.25
N GLY A 680 -14.37 -2.58 -4.04
CA GLY A 680 -13.85 -2.70 -5.39
C GLY A 680 -12.34 -2.98 -5.45
N ASN A 681 -11.66 -3.09 -4.30
CA ASN A 681 -10.21 -3.34 -4.26
C ASN A 681 -9.84 -4.63 -4.98
N ALA A 682 -8.74 -4.62 -5.72
CA ALA A 682 -8.30 -5.79 -6.46
C ALA A 682 -7.95 -6.97 -5.53
N ALA A 683 -8.42 -8.18 -5.87
CA ALA A 683 -8.10 -9.40 -5.16
C ALA A 683 -6.91 -10.11 -5.82
N PHE A 684 -5.70 -9.72 -5.41
CA PHE A 684 -4.45 -10.28 -5.93
C PHE A 684 -4.08 -11.64 -5.34
N ASN A 685 -4.67 -12.00 -4.19
CA ASN A 685 -4.44 -13.28 -3.53
C ASN A 685 -5.61 -14.24 -3.78
N GLY A 686 -5.31 -15.54 -3.71
CA GLY A 686 -6.30 -16.57 -3.99
C GLY A 686 -6.66 -16.73 -5.46
N VAL A 687 -5.85 -16.23 -6.38
CA VAL A 687 -6.10 -16.33 -7.82
C VAL A 687 -5.93 -17.79 -8.27
N PRO A 688 -6.96 -18.41 -8.87
CA PRO A 688 -6.85 -19.78 -9.38
C PRO A 688 -5.90 -19.85 -10.58
N VAL A 689 -4.90 -20.75 -10.52
CA VAL A 689 -3.88 -20.94 -11.56
C VAL A 689 -3.62 -22.42 -11.81
N ALA A 690 -3.15 -22.73 -13.02
CA ALA A 690 -2.55 -24.02 -13.38
C ALA A 690 -1.03 -23.86 -13.49
N LEU A 691 -0.31 -24.95 -13.23
CA LEU A 691 1.14 -25.04 -13.36
C LEU A 691 1.51 -26.09 -14.40
N ARG A 692 2.52 -25.80 -15.22
CA ARG A 692 3.08 -26.71 -16.18
C ARG A 692 4.61 -26.54 -16.25
N ALA A 693 5.36 -27.64 -16.11
CA ALA A 693 6.79 -27.62 -16.39
C ALA A 693 7.03 -27.23 -17.86
N VAL A 694 7.95 -26.32 -18.09
CA VAL A 694 8.41 -25.96 -19.44
C VAL A 694 9.68 -26.76 -19.67
N GLY A 695 9.63 -27.72 -20.62
CA GLY A 695 10.72 -28.64 -20.90
C GLY A 695 11.91 -27.99 -21.60
#